data_3aff8b0070a32a57b73a42e1bede0d57
#
_entry.id   3aff8b0070a32a57b73a42e1bede0d57
#
_cell.length_a   1.000
_cell.length_b   1.000
_cell.length_c   1.000
_cell.angle_alpha   90.00
_cell.angle_beta   90.00
_cell.angle_gamma   90.00
#
_symmetry.space_group_name_H-M   'P 1'
#
loop_
_entity.id
_entity.type
_entity.pdbx_description
1 polymer ?
#
loop_
_entity_poly.entity_id
_entity_poly.type
_entity_poly.pdbx_seq_one_letter_code
_entity_poly.pdbx_strand_id
1 'polypeptide(L)'
;MKRCCVKRFGLLLCLLWGLASSAGARQPPLVVILLPGTSLGGWRAADAPHLHRLMASGALAVMNTRTARLPSDHTRETPESAALTLGAGARAAGGAEAADFLPAPAAVPGMAVSAGDLFARRVGRRTLPGRDVNVHWPAILRANERLGYRLRLGDLADALAAKGVPFAAGGGPFADCVGATSDGTVRRAPALTAVQGQCLVWDAGSDLPAADVSLGRAAAQVARRHGRLLVLSPFAGNSDYARGRRLTPLLEWGEGIAPGVLRSPSTRRAGLVVNTDFAPTVGAYYGIRREEFPARPFGEVWTAIAAPEAERLARTLEGQAVSQAQGMKILPYLAVALAVWMLGGTALAFRKRLSRFWPVVPPVLLVALVFSTSILSLSIWFSLLLVPALPLARWLGARKATLTLLTVLAAALTLDMLTGSRLMQRGLLGYSAIEGARYYGIGNEAMGALIGALLVLTTRLWRPFGRARGTLLLLLGIVALLLGSASAGAKAGGLLVSLAAFGTLGSALMGKRGSVRAALLLGTVTVAAMTLAAVGDAFGGHGTSSHMGEAVRRIQTGGWSEAGDIMARKLAVEGRLAFHSAWACPLWGGLLCLALMWRKRRPPTPEERALRIAGLVGVASCVALNDAGVVAGALCLVPLWCDSAIAVTKRKPLEQQMLFQGRL
;
A
#
# COMPACT_ATOMS: atom_id res chain seq x y z
N MET A 1 -43.72 -27.71 56.39
CA MET A 1 -42.32 -28.13 56.12
C MET A 1 -41.97 -28.42 54.65
N LYS A 2 -42.88 -28.33 53.65
CA LYS A 2 -42.56 -28.66 52.22
C LYS A 2 -42.10 -27.47 51.34
N ARG A 3 -42.14 -26.23 51.79
CA ARG A 3 -41.73 -25.05 50.98
C ARG A 3 -40.25 -24.60 51.17
N CYS A 4 -39.54 -25.17 52.17
CA CYS A 4 -38.18 -24.76 52.43
C CYS A 4 -37.12 -25.62 51.67
N CYS A 5 -37.45 -26.88 51.33
CA CYS A 5 -36.55 -27.77 50.59
C CYS A 5 -36.38 -27.38 49.11
N VAL A 6 -37.43 -26.89 48.41
CA VAL A 6 -37.35 -26.55 46.98
C VAL A 6 -36.48 -25.29 46.76
N LYS A 7 -36.51 -24.32 47.68
CA LYS A 7 -35.64 -23.15 47.56
C LYS A 7 -34.16 -23.45 47.76
N ARG A 8 -33.82 -24.40 48.65
CA ARG A 8 -32.43 -24.81 48.88
C ARG A 8 -31.87 -25.67 47.74
N PHE A 9 -32.72 -26.48 47.10
CA PHE A 9 -32.30 -27.27 45.94
C PHE A 9 -32.08 -26.42 44.68
N GLY A 10 -32.93 -25.38 44.49
CA GLY A 10 -32.74 -24.37 43.40
C GLY A 10 -31.48 -23.52 43.58
N LEU A 11 -31.14 -23.14 44.82
CA LEU A 11 -29.91 -22.42 45.10
C LEU A 11 -28.65 -23.27 44.86
N LEU A 12 -28.72 -24.57 45.23
CA LEU A 12 -27.60 -25.49 45.00
C LEU A 12 -27.39 -25.77 43.51
N LEU A 13 -28.47 -25.90 42.71
CA LEU A 13 -28.39 -26.04 41.25
C LEU A 13 -27.87 -24.77 40.57
N CYS A 14 -28.25 -23.59 41.05
CA CYS A 14 -27.69 -22.30 40.55
C CYS A 14 -26.23 -22.15 40.93
N LEU A 15 -25.82 -22.56 42.13
CA LEU A 15 -24.41 -22.59 42.56
C LEU A 15 -23.59 -23.63 41.79
N LEU A 16 -24.13 -24.82 41.55
CA LEU A 16 -23.46 -25.84 40.73
C LEU A 16 -23.41 -25.41 39.25
N TRP A 17 -24.42 -24.71 38.72
CA TRP A 17 -24.38 -24.17 37.37
C TRP A 17 -23.44 -22.95 37.28
N GLY A 18 -23.36 -22.11 38.32
CA GLY A 18 -22.38 -21.04 38.45
C GLY A 18 -20.94 -21.55 38.55
N LEU A 19 -20.74 -22.67 39.26
CA LEU A 19 -19.43 -23.32 39.36
C LEU A 19 -19.06 -24.09 38.09
N ALA A 20 -20.02 -24.69 37.37
CA ALA A 20 -19.81 -25.31 36.07
C ALA A 20 -19.52 -24.29 34.96
N SER A 21 -20.04 -23.04 35.08
CA SER A 21 -19.77 -21.95 34.14
C SER A 21 -18.42 -21.28 34.38
N SER A 22 -17.74 -21.52 35.50
CA SER A 22 -16.43 -20.95 35.83
C SER A 22 -15.24 -21.86 35.54
N ALA A 23 -15.47 -23.10 35.06
CA ALA A 23 -14.44 -23.85 34.36
C ALA A 23 -14.22 -23.17 32.98
N GLY A 24 -13.44 -22.09 32.97
CA GLY A 24 -13.12 -21.35 31.77
C GLY A 24 -12.69 -22.31 30.70
N ALA A 25 -13.51 -22.48 29.65
CA ALA A 25 -13.18 -23.27 28.50
C ALA A 25 -11.81 -22.80 28.01
N ARG A 26 -10.76 -23.62 28.25
CA ARG A 26 -9.40 -23.28 27.80
C ARG A 26 -9.49 -23.07 26.29
N GLN A 27 -9.17 -21.86 25.84
CA GLN A 27 -9.16 -21.57 24.41
C GLN A 27 -8.26 -22.58 23.68
N PRO A 28 -8.65 -23.03 22.47
CA PRO A 28 -7.85 -23.95 21.70
C PRO A 28 -6.47 -23.36 21.41
N PRO A 29 -5.42 -24.19 21.26
CA PRO A 29 -4.07 -23.69 21.02
C PRO A 29 -3.92 -23.11 19.61
N LEU A 30 -3.08 -22.08 19.49
CA LEU A 30 -2.55 -21.61 18.23
C LEU A 30 -1.05 -21.91 18.18
N VAL A 31 -0.63 -22.67 17.17
CA VAL A 31 0.78 -22.95 16.90
C VAL A 31 1.21 -22.23 15.66
N VAL A 32 2.33 -21.52 15.73
CA VAL A 32 2.97 -20.84 14.61
C VAL A 32 4.29 -21.51 14.31
N ILE A 33 4.47 -22.05 13.12
CA ILE A 33 5.73 -22.61 12.66
C ILE A 33 6.39 -21.62 11.70
N LEU A 34 7.58 -21.19 12.04
CA LEU A 34 8.41 -20.36 11.16
C LEU A 34 9.31 -21.27 10.30
N LEU A 35 9.36 -21.00 9.02
CA LEU A 35 10.25 -21.61 8.02
C LEU A 35 11.10 -20.51 7.38
N PRO A 36 12.12 -19.98 8.09
CA PRO A 36 12.85 -18.79 7.69
C PRO A 36 13.52 -18.93 6.32
N GLY A 37 13.42 -17.91 5.48
CA GLY A 37 14.13 -17.85 4.20
C GLY A 37 13.62 -18.82 3.13
N THR A 38 12.45 -19.42 3.33
CA THR A 38 11.85 -20.36 2.38
C THR A 38 10.87 -19.66 1.43
N SER A 39 10.66 -20.22 0.24
CA SER A 39 9.77 -19.69 -0.79
C SER A 39 8.65 -20.67 -1.13
N LEU A 40 7.59 -20.19 -1.77
CA LEU A 40 6.48 -21.04 -2.23
C LEU A 40 6.98 -22.10 -3.23
N GLY A 41 7.93 -21.74 -4.08
CA GLY A 41 8.59 -22.69 -4.99
C GLY A 41 9.36 -23.77 -4.25
N GLY A 42 10.07 -23.39 -3.18
CA GLY A 42 10.77 -24.31 -2.29
C GLY A 42 9.82 -25.25 -1.56
N TRP A 43 8.70 -24.74 -1.00
CA TRP A 43 7.67 -25.56 -0.34
C TRP A 43 7.10 -26.66 -1.24
N ARG A 44 6.94 -26.35 -2.53
CA ARG A 44 6.45 -27.33 -3.52
C ARG A 44 7.47 -28.37 -3.94
N ALA A 45 8.73 -27.96 -4.04
CA ALA A 45 9.79 -28.83 -4.54
C ALA A 45 10.41 -29.73 -3.46
N ALA A 46 10.21 -29.39 -2.19
CA ALA A 46 10.78 -30.16 -1.08
C ALA A 46 10.12 -31.52 -0.90
N ASP A 47 10.88 -32.48 -0.43
CA ASP A 47 10.32 -33.74 0.09
C ASP A 47 9.77 -33.50 1.52
N ALA A 48 8.53 -33.01 1.55
CA ALA A 48 7.87 -32.55 2.78
C ALA A 48 6.37 -32.93 2.75
N PRO A 49 6.04 -34.22 2.97
CA PRO A 49 4.68 -34.74 2.78
C PRO A 49 3.65 -34.15 3.76
N HIS A 50 4.04 -33.75 4.98
CA HIS A 50 3.13 -33.09 5.90
C HIS A 50 2.81 -31.66 5.41
N LEU A 51 3.82 -30.92 4.97
CA LEU A 51 3.64 -29.58 4.38
C LEU A 51 2.70 -29.62 3.17
N HIS A 52 2.90 -30.56 2.26
CA HIS A 52 2.04 -30.70 1.07
C HIS A 52 0.58 -31.01 1.44
N ARG A 53 0.35 -31.88 2.45
CA ARG A 53 -1.01 -32.15 2.95
C ARG A 53 -1.65 -30.91 3.57
N LEU A 54 -0.89 -30.13 4.33
CA LEU A 54 -1.36 -28.88 4.92
C LEU A 54 -1.69 -27.85 3.82
N MET A 55 -0.84 -27.73 2.79
CA MET A 55 -1.11 -26.85 1.64
C MET A 55 -2.39 -27.24 0.87
N ALA A 56 -2.65 -28.53 0.73
CA ALA A 56 -3.83 -29.03 0.03
C ALA A 56 -5.14 -28.83 0.83
N SER A 57 -5.07 -28.82 2.17
CA SER A 57 -6.24 -28.78 3.06
C SER A 57 -6.41 -27.47 3.84
N GLY A 58 -5.49 -26.53 3.74
CA GLY A 58 -5.51 -25.24 4.42
C GLY A 58 -5.79 -24.06 3.50
N ALA A 59 -5.72 -22.87 4.06
CA ALA A 59 -5.83 -21.60 3.34
C ALA A 59 -4.43 -21.00 3.13
N LEU A 60 -4.06 -20.75 1.86
CA LEU A 60 -2.74 -20.31 1.43
C LEU A 60 -2.75 -18.83 1.04
N ALA A 61 -1.66 -18.14 1.29
CA ALA A 61 -1.38 -16.80 0.77
C ALA A 61 0.10 -16.62 0.48
N VAL A 62 0.42 -15.57 -0.28
CA VAL A 62 1.75 -14.96 -0.27
C VAL A 62 1.72 -13.72 0.62
N MET A 63 2.78 -13.51 1.39
CA MET A 63 2.88 -12.44 2.39
C MET A 63 3.94 -11.43 1.97
N ASN A 64 3.60 -10.15 2.00
CA ASN A 64 4.58 -9.08 1.92
C ASN A 64 5.32 -8.98 3.25
N THR A 65 6.66 -9.06 3.20
CA THR A 65 7.54 -9.08 4.38
C THR A 65 8.30 -7.78 4.61
N ARG A 66 7.82 -6.67 4.04
CA ARG A 66 8.50 -5.38 4.17
C ARG A 66 8.57 -4.92 5.62
N THR A 67 9.75 -4.43 6.02
CA THR A 67 10.06 -3.91 7.35
C THR A 67 10.35 -2.41 7.32
N ALA A 68 10.63 -1.82 8.46
CA ALA A 68 11.27 -0.51 8.52
C ALA A 68 12.75 -0.62 8.15
N ARG A 69 13.33 0.53 7.77
CA ARG A 69 14.77 0.71 7.57
C ARG A 69 15.25 1.86 8.43
N LEU A 70 16.35 1.69 9.11
CA LEU A 70 16.98 2.78 9.82
C LEU A 70 17.62 3.74 8.81
N PRO A 71 17.69 5.05 9.12
CA PRO A 71 18.31 6.03 8.21
C PRO A 71 19.78 5.74 7.84
N SER A 72 20.50 5.06 8.74
CA SER A 72 21.87 4.60 8.53
C SER A 72 21.99 3.34 7.69
N ASP A 73 20.89 2.64 7.47
CA ASP A 73 20.89 1.36 6.77
C ASP A 73 20.50 1.56 5.31
N HIS A 74 21.51 1.68 4.45
CA HIS A 74 21.35 1.82 3.01
C HIS A 74 21.08 0.48 2.33
N THR A 75 21.08 -0.61 3.11
CA THR A 75 21.03 -1.94 2.58
C THR A 75 19.65 -2.59 2.78
N ARG A 76 19.62 -3.84 2.67
CA ARG A 76 18.54 -4.78 2.70
C ARG A 76 17.80 -4.81 4.05
N GLU A 77 16.51 -5.06 4.00
CA GLU A 77 15.72 -5.46 5.15
C GLU A 77 16.33 -6.71 5.80
N THR A 78 16.54 -6.68 7.12
CA THR A 78 17.17 -7.80 7.83
C THR A 78 16.13 -8.88 8.20
N PRO A 79 16.55 -10.14 8.35
CA PRO A 79 15.70 -11.21 8.85
C PRO A 79 15.06 -10.90 10.22
N GLU A 80 15.85 -10.30 11.11
CA GLU A 80 15.44 -9.93 12.46
C GLU A 80 14.37 -8.84 12.44
N SER A 81 14.53 -7.82 11.57
CA SER A 81 13.50 -6.81 11.35
C SER A 81 12.16 -7.42 10.93
N ALA A 82 12.19 -8.46 10.10
CA ALA A 82 10.99 -9.14 9.66
C ALA A 82 10.30 -9.89 10.81
N ALA A 83 11.06 -10.60 11.64
CA ALA A 83 10.53 -11.29 12.82
C ALA A 83 9.99 -10.30 13.86
N LEU A 84 10.71 -9.21 14.16
CA LEU A 84 10.22 -8.13 15.04
C LEU A 84 8.92 -7.50 14.52
N THR A 85 8.79 -7.32 13.20
CA THR A 85 7.59 -6.77 12.57
C THR A 85 6.36 -7.64 12.82
N LEU A 86 6.49 -8.97 12.79
CA LEU A 86 5.41 -9.91 13.13
C LEU A 86 4.92 -9.69 14.56
N GLY A 87 5.85 -9.67 15.54
CA GLY A 87 5.51 -9.47 16.94
C GLY A 87 4.97 -8.08 17.29
N ALA A 88 5.40 -7.05 16.56
CA ALA A 88 4.96 -5.68 16.78
C ALA A 88 3.65 -5.32 16.04
N GLY A 89 3.24 -6.09 15.01
CA GLY A 89 2.13 -5.71 14.13
C GLY A 89 2.33 -4.37 13.41
N ALA A 90 3.57 -3.88 13.37
CA ALA A 90 4.00 -2.64 12.74
C ALA A 90 5.41 -2.84 12.18
N ARG A 91 5.78 -2.10 11.14
CA ARG A 91 7.12 -2.25 10.54
C ARG A 91 8.21 -1.86 11.52
N ALA A 92 8.97 -2.84 11.96
CA ALA A 92 10.08 -2.69 12.89
C ALA A 92 11.43 -2.81 12.17
N ALA A 93 12.49 -2.32 12.81
CA ALA A 93 13.87 -2.45 12.37
C ALA A 93 14.71 -3.08 13.48
N GLY A 94 15.70 -3.92 13.10
CA GLY A 94 16.67 -4.54 14.01
C GLY A 94 17.78 -5.18 13.21
N GLY A 95 18.97 -5.25 13.78
CA GLY A 95 20.10 -6.01 13.26
C GLY A 95 20.20 -7.39 13.93
N ALA A 96 21.33 -8.07 13.75
CA ALA A 96 21.59 -9.39 14.31
C ALA A 96 21.44 -9.41 15.85
N GLU A 97 21.75 -8.31 16.52
CA GLU A 97 21.57 -8.15 17.96
C GLU A 97 20.12 -8.29 18.44
N ALA A 98 19.15 -8.12 17.56
CA ALA A 98 17.73 -8.29 17.91
C ALA A 98 17.33 -9.75 18.11
N ALA A 99 18.10 -10.68 17.58
CA ALA A 99 17.89 -12.13 17.74
C ALA A 99 18.74 -12.75 18.87
N ASP A 100 19.53 -11.95 19.56
CA ASP A 100 20.46 -12.40 20.60
C ASP A 100 19.77 -12.50 21.98
N PHE A 101 18.94 -13.52 22.12
CA PHE A 101 18.28 -13.85 23.40
C PHE A 101 19.07 -14.92 24.12
N LEU A 102 19.47 -14.61 25.36
CA LEU A 102 20.27 -15.50 26.23
C LEU A 102 19.45 -15.93 27.45
N PRO A 103 19.59 -17.17 27.94
CA PRO A 103 19.08 -17.55 29.23
C PRO A 103 19.61 -16.61 30.33
N ALA A 104 18.76 -16.15 31.23
CA ALA A 104 19.15 -15.18 32.25
C ALA A 104 20.41 -15.60 33.08
N PRO A 105 20.60 -16.88 33.44
CA PRO A 105 21.80 -17.33 34.16
C PRO A 105 23.04 -17.49 33.25
N ALA A 106 22.90 -17.44 31.91
CA ALA A 106 24.03 -17.64 31.01
C ALA A 106 25.02 -16.48 31.07
N ALA A 107 26.30 -16.77 30.97
CA ALA A 107 27.35 -15.76 30.85
C ALA A 107 27.22 -15.01 29.50
N VAL A 108 27.38 -13.69 29.50
CA VAL A 108 27.44 -12.93 28.27
C VAL A 108 28.81 -13.14 27.60
N PRO A 109 28.89 -13.48 26.32
CA PRO A 109 30.15 -13.67 25.63
C PRO A 109 31.12 -12.47 25.82
N GLY A 110 32.34 -12.76 26.29
CA GLY A 110 33.37 -11.74 26.55
C GLY A 110 33.18 -10.89 27.83
N MET A 111 32.22 -11.22 28.68
CA MET A 111 31.94 -10.51 29.93
C MET A 111 31.85 -11.47 31.14
N ALA A 112 32.34 -11.01 32.31
CA ALA A 112 32.24 -11.75 33.57
C ALA A 112 30.92 -11.49 34.32
N VAL A 113 29.81 -11.39 33.60
CA VAL A 113 28.48 -11.12 34.16
C VAL A 113 27.44 -12.01 33.50
N SER A 114 26.37 -12.38 34.23
CA SER A 114 25.24 -13.09 33.67
C SER A 114 24.40 -12.18 32.76
N ALA A 115 23.71 -12.79 31.78
CA ALA A 115 22.82 -12.05 30.90
C ALA A 115 21.68 -11.36 31.67
N GLY A 116 21.16 -12.02 32.73
CA GLY A 116 20.12 -11.47 33.60
C GLY A 116 20.60 -10.26 34.41
N ASP A 117 21.84 -10.29 34.95
CA ASP A 117 22.40 -9.16 35.70
C ASP A 117 22.69 -7.96 34.77
N LEU A 118 23.26 -8.23 33.60
CA LEU A 118 23.51 -7.18 32.61
C LEU A 118 22.20 -6.55 32.12
N PHE A 119 21.22 -7.39 31.84
CA PHE A 119 19.87 -6.95 31.46
C PHE A 119 19.23 -6.08 32.57
N ALA A 120 19.28 -6.55 33.83
CA ALA A 120 18.72 -5.80 34.97
C ALA A 120 19.35 -4.41 35.12
N ARG A 121 20.68 -4.30 34.90
CA ARG A 121 21.41 -3.02 34.90
C ARG A 121 20.99 -2.10 33.77
N ARG A 122 20.74 -2.64 32.57
CA ARG A 122 20.40 -1.86 31.36
C ARG A 122 18.92 -1.47 31.28
N VAL A 123 18.02 -2.34 31.73
CA VAL A 123 16.56 -2.16 31.66
C VAL A 123 15.97 -1.64 32.97
N GLY A 124 16.70 -1.78 34.10
CA GLY A 124 16.23 -1.37 35.43
C GLY A 124 15.25 -2.34 36.08
N ARG A 125 15.10 -3.55 35.55
CA ARG A 125 14.18 -4.60 36.05
C ARG A 125 14.84 -5.95 36.08
N ARG A 126 14.56 -6.73 37.13
CA ARG A 126 14.97 -8.15 37.20
C ARG A 126 14.09 -9.02 36.32
N THR A 127 14.67 -10.04 35.73
CA THR A 127 13.98 -11.02 34.90
C THR A 127 13.16 -11.96 35.74
N LEU A 128 11.98 -12.35 35.25
CA LEU A 128 11.19 -13.43 35.83
C LEU A 128 11.87 -14.80 35.55
N PRO A 129 11.78 -15.77 36.46
CA PRO A 129 12.32 -17.12 36.24
C PRO A 129 11.77 -17.75 34.93
N GLY A 130 12.61 -18.50 34.23
CA GLY A 130 12.24 -19.20 32.99
C GLY A 130 12.05 -18.29 31.76
N ARG A 131 12.58 -17.08 31.79
CA ARG A 131 12.64 -16.18 30.61
C ARG A 131 14.08 -15.97 30.17
N ASP A 132 14.26 -15.92 28.85
CA ASP A 132 15.49 -15.44 28.22
C ASP A 132 15.40 -13.92 28.01
N VAL A 133 16.56 -13.26 27.93
CA VAL A 133 16.69 -11.79 27.87
C VAL A 133 17.53 -11.36 26.68
N ASN A 134 17.19 -10.26 26.07
CA ASN A 134 18.03 -9.59 25.11
C ASN A 134 18.71 -8.36 25.74
N VAL A 135 20.01 -8.45 25.95
CA VAL A 135 20.79 -7.37 26.60
C VAL A 135 20.94 -6.12 25.73
N HIS A 136 20.67 -6.22 24.44
CA HIS A 136 20.72 -5.10 23.48
C HIS A 136 19.38 -4.38 23.32
N TRP A 137 18.31 -4.87 23.97
CA TRP A 137 16.94 -4.39 23.77
C TRP A 137 16.76 -2.88 23.92
N PRO A 138 17.37 -2.17 24.90
CA PRO A 138 17.23 -0.73 25.01
C PRO A 138 17.79 0.04 23.79
N ALA A 139 18.81 -0.49 23.12
CA ALA A 139 19.35 0.12 21.91
C ALA A 139 18.40 -0.09 20.72
N ILE A 140 17.81 -1.29 20.61
CA ILE A 140 16.82 -1.63 19.58
C ILE A 140 15.56 -0.78 19.73
N LEU A 141 15.07 -0.57 20.96
CA LEU A 141 13.94 0.32 21.24
C LEU A 141 14.24 1.74 20.74
N ARG A 142 15.36 2.33 21.17
CA ARG A 142 15.76 3.70 20.75
C ARG A 142 15.89 3.84 19.24
N ALA A 143 16.37 2.79 18.54
CA ALA A 143 16.45 2.79 17.09
C ALA A 143 15.06 2.86 16.45
N ASN A 144 14.09 2.14 17.00
CA ASN A 144 12.72 2.10 16.50
C ASN A 144 11.92 3.37 16.85
N GLU A 145 12.17 4.02 17.97
CA GLU A 145 11.58 5.33 18.32
C GLU A 145 11.89 6.40 17.25
N ARG A 146 13.06 6.32 16.61
CA ARG A 146 13.47 7.25 15.54
C ARG A 146 12.71 7.07 14.22
N LEU A 147 11.90 6.01 14.08
CA LEU A 147 11.14 5.74 12.84
C LEU A 147 9.97 6.72 12.64
N GLY A 148 9.60 7.49 13.65
CA GLY A 148 8.63 8.57 13.53
C GLY A 148 7.17 8.13 13.33
N TYR A 149 6.82 6.91 13.70
CA TYR A 149 5.44 6.42 13.81
C TYR A 149 5.26 5.56 15.05
N ARG A 150 4.02 5.38 15.50
CA ARG A 150 3.73 4.54 16.66
C ARG A 150 4.12 3.10 16.35
N LEU A 151 5.10 2.63 17.08
CA LEU A 151 5.59 1.26 17.07
C LEU A 151 5.91 0.87 18.50
N ARG A 152 5.48 -0.32 18.89
CA ARG A 152 5.88 -0.94 20.16
C ARG A 152 6.37 -2.35 19.85
N LEU A 153 7.64 -2.58 20.06
CA LEU A 153 8.18 -3.94 20.01
C LEU A 153 7.54 -4.78 21.11
N GLY A 154 7.21 -6.04 20.80
CA GLY A 154 6.60 -6.94 21.77
C GLY A 154 5.11 -6.72 22.02
N ASP A 155 4.43 -5.92 21.21
CA ASP A 155 3.03 -5.54 21.40
C ASP A 155 2.08 -6.75 21.43
N LEU A 156 2.32 -7.77 20.58
CA LEU A 156 1.57 -9.03 20.60
C LEU A 156 1.74 -9.81 21.89
N ALA A 157 2.98 -9.95 22.36
CA ALA A 157 3.28 -10.71 23.57
C ALA A 157 2.65 -10.06 24.81
N ASP A 158 2.72 -8.71 24.90
CA ASP A 158 2.11 -7.94 25.97
C ASP A 158 0.57 -8.02 25.94
N ALA A 159 -0.04 -7.94 24.74
CA ALA A 159 -1.49 -8.04 24.57
C ALA A 159 -2.01 -9.44 24.98
N LEU A 160 -1.31 -10.51 24.58
CA LEU A 160 -1.63 -11.87 24.99
C LEU A 160 -1.49 -12.05 26.50
N ALA A 161 -0.41 -11.53 27.09
CA ALA A 161 -0.19 -11.57 28.53
C ALA A 161 -1.29 -10.83 29.32
N ALA A 162 -1.70 -9.66 28.84
CA ALA A 162 -2.80 -8.90 29.45
C ALA A 162 -4.14 -9.66 29.43
N LYS A 163 -4.35 -10.54 28.42
CA LYS A 163 -5.53 -11.42 28.33
C LYS A 163 -5.37 -12.75 29.09
N GLY A 164 -4.23 -12.95 29.75
CA GLY A 164 -3.93 -14.20 30.46
C GLY A 164 -3.62 -15.38 29.54
N VAL A 165 -3.28 -15.12 28.26
CA VAL A 165 -2.89 -16.16 27.29
C VAL A 165 -1.37 -16.35 27.39
N PRO A 166 -0.91 -17.57 27.78
CA PRO A 166 0.51 -17.84 27.80
C PRO A 166 1.06 -17.85 26.37
N PHE A 167 2.12 -17.07 26.15
CA PHE A 167 2.83 -17.00 24.87
C PHE A 167 4.26 -17.47 25.06
N ALA A 168 4.70 -18.43 24.28
CA ALA A 168 6.05 -18.98 24.34
C ALA A 168 6.69 -19.09 22.96
N ALA A 169 8.01 -19.00 22.90
CA ALA A 169 8.81 -19.12 21.70
C ALA A 169 9.89 -20.19 21.86
N GLY A 170 10.29 -20.84 20.77
CA GLY A 170 11.36 -21.84 20.78
C GLY A 170 11.79 -22.28 19.38
N GLY A 171 12.72 -23.21 19.34
CA GLY A 171 13.27 -23.74 18.08
C GLY A 171 14.40 -22.93 17.49
N GLY A 172 14.36 -21.59 17.57
CA GLY A 172 15.40 -20.73 17.02
C GLY A 172 15.17 -19.24 17.26
N PRO A 173 16.11 -18.39 16.84
CA PRO A 173 16.18 -16.98 17.23
C PRO A 173 15.04 -16.12 16.63
N PHE A 174 14.49 -16.50 15.49
CA PHE A 174 13.39 -15.73 14.90
C PHE A 174 12.07 -15.91 15.66
N ALA A 175 11.86 -17.10 16.27
CA ALA A 175 10.73 -17.28 17.18
C ALA A 175 10.86 -16.39 18.41
N ASP A 176 12.07 -16.22 18.94
CA ASP A 176 12.34 -15.35 20.08
C ASP A 176 12.02 -13.88 19.76
N CYS A 177 12.43 -13.39 18.58
CA CYS A 177 12.07 -12.04 18.12
C CYS A 177 10.55 -11.81 18.04
N VAL A 178 9.78 -12.82 17.58
CA VAL A 178 8.31 -12.74 17.48
C VAL A 178 7.68 -12.80 18.88
N GLY A 179 8.22 -13.66 19.76
CA GLY A 179 7.72 -13.92 21.12
C GLY A 179 8.17 -12.92 22.17
N ALA A 180 9.07 -11.98 21.83
CA ALA A 180 9.60 -10.99 22.76
C ALA A 180 8.49 -10.08 23.32
N THR A 181 8.56 -9.78 24.60
CA THR A 181 7.76 -8.74 25.28
C THR A 181 8.39 -7.36 25.06
N SER A 182 7.66 -6.31 25.38
CA SER A 182 8.17 -4.93 25.21
C SER A 182 9.37 -4.60 26.07
N ASP A 183 9.60 -5.34 27.13
CA ASP A 183 10.79 -5.21 27.98
C ASP A 183 12.02 -6.00 27.46
N GLY A 184 11.88 -6.79 26.39
CA GLY A 184 12.97 -7.56 25.80
C GLY A 184 13.20 -8.92 26.44
N THR A 185 12.16 -9.47 27.06
CA THR A 185 12.20 -10.85 27.56
C THR A 185 11.35 -11.78 26.71
N VAL A 186 11.69 -13.07 26.67
CA VAL A 186 10.91 -14.10 26.00
C VAL A 186 10.71 -15.31 26.89
N ARG A 187 9.52 -15.91 26.88
CA ARG A 187 9.26 -17.17 27.55
C ARG A 187 9.69 -18.31 26.64
N ARG A 188 10.68 -19.09 27.08
CA ARG A 188 11.20 -20.22 26.31
C ARG A 188 10.25 -21.42 26.35
N ALA A 189 9.92 -21.96 25.19
CA ALA A 189 9.29 -23.27 25.06
C ALA A 189 10.39 -24.34 24.97
N PRO A 190 10.42 -25.32 25.88
CA PRO A 190 11.47 -26.35 25.86
C PRO A 190 11.31 -27.34 24.69
N ALA A 191 10.11 -27.51 24.19
CA ALA A 191 9.79 -28.39 23.08
C ALA A 191 8.49 -27.99 22.39
N LEU A 192 8.33 -28.39 21.14
CA LEU A 192 7.12 -28.14 20.34
C LEU A 192 5.87 -28.78 20.97
N THR A 193 6.05 -29.83 21.80
CA THR A 193 4.97 -30.59 22.48
C THR A 193 4.46 -29.92 23.75
N ALA A 194 5.11 -28.83 24.23
CA ALA A 194 4.75 -28.14 25.48
C ALA A 194 3.48 -27.29 25.40
N VAL A 195 2.66 -27.45 24.35
CA VAL A 195 1.47 -26.61 24.07
C VAL A 195 0.28 -27.02 24.95
N GLN A 196 0.15 -26.39 26.11
CA GLN A 196 -1.03 -26.53 26.97
C GLN A 196 -1.89 -25.24 26.90
N GLY A 197 -2.83 -25.20 25.95
CA GLY A 197 -3.79 -24.05 25.84
C GLY A 197 -3.13 -22.70 25.61
N GLN A 198 -2.06 -22.64 24.83
CA GLN A 198 -1.15 -21.51 24.70
C GLN A 198 -0.99 -21.09 23.23
N CYS A 199 -0.51 -19.88 23.02
CA CYS A 199 0.10 -19.47 21.78
C CYS A 199 1.58 -19.89 21.79
N LEU A 200 1.99 -20.63 20.77
CA LEU A 200 3.39 -21.07 20.60
C LEU A 200 3.92 -20.62 19.25
N VAL A 201 5.08 -19.96 19.24
CA VAL A 201 5.87 -19.74 18.03
C VAL A 201 7.09 -20.65 18.04
N TRP A 202 7.30 -21.39 16.97
CA TRP A 202 8.40 -22.34 16.84
C TRP A 202 9.15 -22.11 15.53
N ASP A 203 10.42 -21.82 15.63
CA ASP A 203 11.32 -21.71 14.48
C ASP A 203 11.83 -23.11 14.13
N ALA A 204 11.36 -23.64 13.03
CA ALA A 204 11.73 -24.97 12.56
C ALA A 204 12.93 -24.96 11.59
N GLY A 205 13.51 -23.79 11.34
CA GLY A 205 14.63 -23.61 10.43
C GLY A 205 14.23 -23.59 8.96
N SER A 206 15.23 -23.50 8.09
CA SER A 206 15.06 -23.38 6.63
C SER A 206 15.13 -24.72 5.88
N ASP A 207 15.55 -25.79 6.55
CA ASP A 207 15.61 -27.14 5.97
C ASP A 207 14.19 -27.75 5.99
N LEU A 208 13.52 -27.76 4.84
CA LEU A 208 12.12 -28.17 4.73
C LEU A 208 11.90 -29.65 5.04
N PRO A 209 12.72 -30.62 4.59
CA PRO A 209 12.61 -32.02 5.02
C PRO A 209 12.73 -32.21 6.53
N ALA A 210 13.69 -31.55 7.18
CA ALA A 210 13.85 -31.60 8.63
C ALA A 210 12.68 -30.92 9.36
N ALA A 211 12.20 -29.79 8.86
CA ALA A 211 11.05 -29.06 9.41
C ALA A 211 9.73 -29.82 9.25
N ASP A 212 9.58 -30.71 8.27
CA ASP A 212 8.35 -31.45 7.97
C ASP A 212 7.94 -32.35 9.14
N VAL A 213 8.91 -32.92 9.88
CA VAL A 213 8.66 -33.66 11.11
C VAL A 213 8.00 -32.77 12.18
N SER A 214 8.48 -31.56 12.32
CA SER A 214 7.91 -30.56 13.24
C SER A 214 6.50 -30.15 12.81
N LEU A 215 6.25 -29.98 11.52
CA LEU A 215 4.93 -29.71 10.96
C LEU A 215 3.94 -30.84 11.24
N GLY A 216 4.34 -32.08 11.03
CA GLY A 216 3.50 -33.25 11.33
C GLY A 216 3.12 -33.33 12.81
N ARG A 217 4.07 -33.09 13.72
CA ARG A 217 3.83 -33.05 15.18
C ARG A 217 2.89 -31.90 15.55
N ALA A 218 3.13 -30.69 15.04
CA ALA A 218 2.28 -29.53 15.29
C ALA A 218 0.85 -29.76 14.80
N ALA A 219 0.68 -30.25 13.57
CA ALA A 219 -0.62 -30.53 12.97
C ALA A 219 -1.41 -31.57 13.79
N ALA A 220 -0.76 -32.69 14.20
CA ALA A 220 -1.40 -33.70 15.01
C ALA A 220 -1.81 -33.19 16.39
N GLN A 221 -1.05 -32.27 16.97
CA GLN A 221 -1.34 -31.69 18.28
C GLN A 221 -2.50 -30.69 18.21
N VAL A 222 -2.49 -29.83 17.18
CA VAL A 222 -3.52 -28.84 16.89
C VAL A 222 -4.85 -29.53 16.59
N ALA A 223 -4.85 -30.60 15.75
CA ALA A 223 -6.05 -31.37 15.42
C ALA A 223 -6.71 -31.97 16.65
N ARG A 224 -5.93 -32.58 17.55
CA ARG A 224 -6.44 -33.21 18.80
C ARG A 224 -7.09 -32.22 19.76
N ARG A 225 -6.80 -30.93 19.63
CA ARG A 225 -7.25 -29.89 20.57
C ARG A 225 -8.14 -28.84 19.90
N HIS A 226 -8.63 -29.11 18.70
CA HIS A 226 -9.45 -28.14 17.91
C HIS A 226 -8.80 -26.76 17.78
N GLY A 227 -7.46 -26.74 17.61
CA GLY A 227 -6.69 -25.52 17.50
C GLY A 227 -6.43 -25.09 16.06
N ARG A 228 -5.53 -24.11 15.90
CA ARG A 228 -5.07 -23.63 14.57
C ARG A 228 -3.55 -23.69 14.46
N LEU A 229 -3.10 -23.93 13.24
CA LEU A 229 -1.70 -23.94 12.83
C LEU A 229 -1.47 -22.86 11.78
N LEU A 230 -0.53 -21.97 12.04
CA LEU A 230 0.02 -21.05 11.07
C LEU A 230 1.41 -21.55 10.67
N VAL A 231 1.69 -21.62 9.37
CA VAL A 231 3.02 -21.92 8.83
C VAL A 231 3.42 -20.76 7.93
N LEU A 232 4.56 -20.15 8.17
CA LEU A 232 4.99 -18.98 7.38
C LEU A 232 6.50 -18.84 7.28
N SER A 233 6.95 -18.21 6.20
CA SER A 233 8.32 -17.73 6.09
C SER A 233 8.37 -16.23 6.43
N PRO A 234 9.07 -15.82 7.49
CA PRO A 234 9.08 -14.42 7.93
C PRO A 234 9.79 -13.49 6.95
N PHE A 235 10.71 -14.00 6.13
CA PHE A 235 11.47 -13.24 5.14
C PHE A 235 11.88 -14.11 3.96
N ALA A 236 12.19 -13.48 2.83
CA ALA A 236 12.67 -14.17 1.63
C ALA A 236 14.14 -14.54 1.75
N GLY A 237 14.50 -15.76 1.35
CA GLY A 237 15.87 -16.22 1.30
C GLY A 237 16.76 -15.37 0.36
N ASN A 238 18.07 -15.43 0.53
CA ASN A 238 19.03 -14.59 -0.21
C ASN A 238 18.91 -14.74 -1.72
N SER A 239 18.76 -15.97 -2.22
CA SER A 239 18.64 -16.26 -3.64
C SER A 239 17.32 -15.73 -4.24
N ASP A 240 16.21 -15.87 -3.51
CA ASP A 240 14.90 -15.37 -3.96
C ASP A 240 14.85 -13.84 -3.89
N TYR A 241 15.43 -13.26 -2.83
CA TYR A 241 15.55 -11.81 -2.72
C TYR A 241 16.34 -11.19 -3.88
N ALA A 242 17.47 -11.80 -4.26
CA ALA A 242 18.29 -11.36 -5.40
C ALA A 242 17.54 -11.44 -6.74
N ARG A 243 16.65 -12.44 -6.88
CA ARG A 243 15.76 -12.59 -8.06
C ARG A 243 14.53 -11.68 -8.03
N GLY A 244 14.37 -10.87 -6.98
CA GLY A 244 13.22 -9.99 -6.79
C GLY A 244 11.97 -10.69 -6.23
N ARG A 245 12.05 -11.95 -5.85
CA ARG A 245 11.00 -12.72 -5.19
C ARG A 245 11.02 -12.40 -3.71
N ARG A 246 10.19 -11.45 -3.29
CA ARG A 246 10.17 -10.94 -1.91
C ARG A 246 8.85 -11.20 -1.20
N LEU A 247 7.91 -11.85 -1.88
CA LEU A 247 6.71 -12.38 -1.25
C LEU A 247 7.02 -13.77 -0.73
N THR A 248 6.61 -14.06 0.50
CA THR A 248 6.87 -15.34 1.16
C THR A 248 5.58 -16.12 1.38
N PRO A 249 5.61 -17.46 1.45
CA PRO A 249 4.42 -18.24 1.70
C PRO A 249 3.92 -18.10 3.14
N LEU A 250 2.59 -18.15 3.28
CA LEU A 250 1.87 -18.24 4.54
C LEU A 250 0.68 -19.18 4.36
N LEU A 251 0.47 -20.06 5.33
CA LEU A 251 -0.59 -21.06 5.36
C LEU A 251 -1.28 -21.02 6.73
N GLU A 252 -2.61 -21.08 6.74
CA GLU A 252 -3.44 -21.30 7.93
C GLU A 252 -4.21 -22.60 7.77
N TRP A 253 -4.18 -23.42 8.83
CA TRP A 253 -4.84 -24.72 8.85
C TRP A 253 -5.42 -25.02 10.24
N GLY A 254 -6.49 -25.83 10.32
CA GLY A 254 -7.09 -26.27 11.57
C GLY A 254 -8.58 -26.02 11.65
N GLU A 255 -9.10 -25.91 12.87
CA GLU A 255 -10.54 -25.80 13.13
C GLU A 255 -11.15 -24.57 12.47
N GLY A 256 -12.21 -24.81 11.68
CA GLY A 256 -12.93 -23.74 10.98
C GLY A 256 -12.22 -23.15 9.77
N ILE A 257 -11.08 -23.72 9.32
CA ILE A 257 -10.36 -23.27 8.14
C ILE A 257 -10.69 -24.18 6.95
N ALA A 258 -11.41 -23.63 5.97
CA ALA A 258 -11.67 -24.33 4.72
C ALA A 258 -10.46 -24.21 3.76
N PRO A 259 -10.21 -25.23 2.91
CA PRO A 259 -9.21 -25.13 1.86
C PRO A 259 -9.48 -23.94 0.96
N GLY A 260 -8.45 -23.12 0.74
CA GLY A 260 -8.62 -21.89 -0.02
C GLY A 260 -7.49 -20.90 0.10
N VAL A 261 -7.82 -19.61 0.15
CA VAL A 261 -6.86 -18.52 0.25
C VAL A 261 -7.16 -17.60 1.43
N LEU A 262 -6.12 -16.94 1.93
CA LEU A 262 -6.27 -15.88 2.93
C LEU A 262 -6.56 -14.54 2.24
N ARG A 263 -7.42 -13.76 2.84
CA ARG A 263 -7.76 -12.40 2.42
C ARG A 263 -7.62 -11.44 3.59
N SER A 264 -6.89 -10.35 3.39
CA SER A 264 -6.74 -9.27 4.38
C SER A 264 -7.39 -7.97 3.91
N PRO A 265 -8.05 -7.22 4.79
CA PRO A 265 -8.48 -5.85 4.51
C PRO A 265 -7.32 -4.90 4.20
N SER A 266 -6.10 -5.17 4.72
CA SER A 266 -4.90 -4.38 4.45
C SER A 266 -4.51 -4.38 2.96
N THR A 267 -4.71 -5.50 2.28
CA THR A 267 -4.38 -5.63 0.86
C THR A 267 -5.59 -5.57 -0.06
N ARG A 268 -6.77 -5.98 0.44
CA ARG A 268 -8.02 -6.18 -0.33
C ARG A 268 -7.87 -7.14 -1.51
N ARG A 269 -6.82 -7.97 -1.49
CA ARG A 269 -6.50 -8.96 -2.53
C ARG A 269 -6.53 -10.36 -1.93
N ALA A 270 -7.35 -11.24 -2.51
CA ALA A 270 -7.36 -12.65 -2.15
C ALA A 270 -5.99 -13.28 -2.45
N GLY A 271 -5.44 -14.05 -1.51
CA GLY A 271 -4.15 -14.69 -1.63
C GLY A 271 -2.94 -13.80 -1.35
N LEU A 272 -3.15 -12.52 -0.94
CA LEU A 272 -2.08 -11.60 -0.56
C LEU A 272 -2.35 -10.99 0.81
N VAL A 273 -1.42 -11.14 1.75
CA VAL A 273 -1.45 -10.54 3.09
C VAL A 273 -0.17 -9.77 3.37
N VAL A 274 -0.10 -9.05 4.48
CA VAL A 274 1.10 -8.35 4.94
C VAL A 274 1.56 -8.87 6.29
N ASN A 275 2.86 -8.83 6.55
CA ASN A 275 3.43 -9.31 7.83
C ASN A 275 2.87 -8.57 9.05
N THR A 276 2.46 -7.31 8.91
CA THR A 276 1.82 -6.56 10.00
C THR A 276 0.42 -7.07 10.36
N ASP A 277 -0.23 -7.86 9.50
CA ASP A 277 -1.52 -8.49 9.77
C ASP A 277 -1.42 -9.67 10.75
N PHE A 278 -0.20 -10.17 10.98
CA PHE A 278 0.03 -11.32 11.85
C PHE A 278 -0.41 -11.07 13.29
N ALA A 279 0.11 -10.02 13.94
CA ALA A 279 -0.22 -9.72 15.34
C ALA A 279 -1.72 -9.54 15.59
N PRO A 280 -2.47 -8.70 14.82
CA PRO A 280 -3.90 -8.56 15.03
C PRO A 280 -4.68 -9.85 14.75
N THR A 281 -4.23 -10.70 13.81
CA THR A 281 -4.89 -11.98 13.55
C THR A 281 -4.69 -12.97 14.70
N VAL A 282 -3.46 -13.10 15.22
CA VAL A 282 -3.19 -13.91 16.40
C VAL A 282 -3.97 -13.38 17.61
N GLY A 283 -4.00 -12.05 17.81
CA GLY A 283 -4.79 -11.44 18.87
C GLY A 283 -6.29 -11.76 18.75
N ALA A 284 -6.85 -11.61 17.55
CA ALA A 284 -8.26 -11.89 17.28
C ALA A 284 -8.65 -13.34 17.56
N TYR A 285 -7.76 -14.29 17.30
CA TYR A 285 -7.96 -15.70 17.65
C TYR A 285 -8.21 -15.87 19.16
N TYR A 286 -7.58 -15.07 19.99
CA TYR A 286 -7.77 -15.05 21.45
C TYR A 286 -8.78 -14.00 21.93
N GLY A 287 -9.59 -13.43 21.05
CA GLY A 287 -10.61 -12.45 21.37
C GLY A 287 -10.05 -11.08 21.75
N ILE A 288 -8.82 -10.76 21.34
CA ILE A 288 -8.20 -9.44 21.52
C ILE A 288 -8.52 -8.58 20.30
N ARG A 289 -9.25 -7.49 20.50
CA ARG A 289 -9.52 -6.53 19.44
C ARG A 289 -8.28 -5.66 19.21
N ARG A 290 -8.15 -5.14 18.01
CA ARG A 290 -7.02 -4.29 17.61
C ARG A 290 -6.82 -3.08 18.54
N GLU A 291 -7.89 -2.52 19.07
CA GLU A 291 -7.89 -1.39 20.01
C GLU A 291 -7.39 -1.76 21.41
N GLU A 292 -7.38 -3.05 21.74
CA GLU A 292 -6.92 -3.56 23.04
C GLU A 292 -5.40 -3.82 23.07
N PHE A 293 -4.73 -3.72 21.92
CA PHE A 293 -3.28 -3.74 21.86
C PHE A 293 -2.69 -2.43 22.41
N PRO A 294 -1.59 -2.48 23.17
CA PRO A 294 -0.96 -1.28 23.73
C PRO A 294 -0.60 -0.20 22.71
N ALA A 295 -0.10 -0.60 21.52
CA ALA A 295 0.27 0.33 20.44
C ALA A 295 -0.65 0.28 19.20
N ARG A 296 -1.71 -0.51 19.23
CA ARG A 296 -2.63 -0.68 18.11
C ARG A 296 -1.91 -1.02 16.78
N PRO A 297 -1.80 -2.28 16.39
CA PRO A 297 -1.07 -2.71 15.19
C PRO A 297 -1.60 -2.04 13.92
N PHE A 298 -0.73 -1.85 12.93
CA PHE A 298 -1.10 -1.29 11.63
C PHE A 298 -1.87 -2.25 10.75
N GLY A 299 -1.63 -3.56 10.92
CA GLY A 299 -2.28 -4.61 10.15
C GLY A 299 -3.75 -4.81 10.52
N GLU A 300 -4.42 -5.62 9.74
CA GLU A 300 -5.82 -6.02 9.92
C GLU A 300 -5.92 -7.54 10.03
N VAL A 301 -7.01 -8.02 10.61
CA VAL A 301 -7.25 -9.46 10.75
C VAL A 301 -7.55 -10.06 9.37
N TRP A 302 -6.78 -11.08 8.96
CA TRP A 302 -7.12 -11.83 7.74
C TRP A 302 -8.18 -12.89 8.01
N THR A 303 -8.83 -13.33 6.96
CA THR A 303 -9.83 -14.41 6.98
C THR A 303 -9.54 -15.42 5.88
N ALA A 304 -9.80 -16.69 6.16
CA ALA A 304 -9.77 -17.75 5.15
C ALA A 304 -11.06 -17.70 4.32
N ILE A 305 -10.91 -17.80 3.00
CA ILE A 305 -12.03 -17.92 2.07
C ILE A 305 -11.83 -19.15 1.19
N ALA A 306 -12.87 -19.94 1.03
CA ALA A 306 -12.82 -21.10 0.16
C ALA A 306 -12.50 -20.68 -1.28
N ALA A 307 -11.51 -21.27 -1.88
CA ALA A 307 -11.13 -21.01 -3.26
C ALA A 307 -10.49 -22.26 -3.88
N PRO A 308 -10.94 -22.65 -5.07
CA PRO A 308 -10.26 -23.69 -5.82
C PRO A 308 -8.87 -23.18 -6.26
N GLU A 309 -7.93 -24.10 -6.46
CA GLU A 309 -6.60 -23.80 -6.99
C GLU A 309 -5.82 -22.70 -6.22
N ALA A 310 -5.92 -22.68 -4.89
CA ALA A 310 -5.29 -21.66 -4.04
C ALA A 310 -3.77 -21.52 -4.32
N GLU A 311 -3.09 -22.64 -4.51
CA GLU A 311 -1.67 -22.65 -4.84
C GLU A 311 -1.36 -22.01 -6.21
N ARG A 312 -2.19 -22.26 -7.22
CA ARG A 312 -2.06 -21.63 -8.54
C ARG A 312 -2.26 -20.11 -8.44
N LEU A 313 -3.24 -19.67 -7.64
CA LEU A 313 -3.47 -18.24 -7.39
C LEU A 313 -2.25 -17.60 -6.71
N ALA A 314 -1.71 -18.23 -5.66
CA ALA A 314 -0.55 -17.72 -4.94
C ALA A 314 0.69 -17.59 -5.86
N ARG A 315 0.96 -18.61 -6.69
CA ARG A 315 2.05 -18.56 -7.70
C ARG A 315 1.84 -17.45 -8.73
N THR A 316 0.61 -17.31 -9.21
CA THR A 316 0.27 -16.27 -10.19
C THR A 316 0.49 -14.87 -9.58
N LEU A 317 0.10 -14.66 -8.33
CA LEU A 317 0.32 -13.40 -7.61
C LEU A 317 1.81 -13.10 -7.43
N GLU A 318 2.60 -14.10 -7.04
CA GLU A 318 4.06 -13.94 -6.89
C GLU A 318 4.71 -13.59 -8.24
N GLY A 319 4.40 -14.34 -9.29
CA GLY A 319 4.94 -14.08 -10.64
C GLY A 319 4.55 -12.70 -11.18
N GLN A 320 3.30 -12.28 -10.99
CA GLN A 320 2.83 -10.94 -11.35
C GLN A 320 3.55 -9.85 -10.55
N ALA A 321 3.73 -10.03 -9.25
CA ALA A 321 4.41 -9.06 -8.40
C ALA A 321 5.88 -8.87 -8.81
N VAL A 322 6.58 -9.97 -9.12
CA VAL A 322 7.97 -9.92 -9.62
C VAL A 322 8.04 -9.22 -10.97
N SER A 323 7.17 -9.61 -11.90
CA SER A 323 7.12 -9.02 -13.25
C SER A 323 6.82 -7.52 -13.21
N GLN A 324 5.86 -7.11 -12.38
CA GLN A 324 5.52 -5.71 -12.14
C GLN A 324 6.70 -4.94 -11.55
N ALA A 325 7.32 -5.46 -10.49
CA ALA A 325 8.44 -4.79 -9.82
C ALA A 325 9.66 -4.62 -10.75
N GLN A 326 9.93 -5.62 -11.60
CA GLN A 326 10.98 -5.53 -12.62
C GLN A 326 10.61 -4.50 -13.71
N GLY A 327 9.36 -4.52 -14.17
CA GLY A 327 8.86 -3.56 -15.16
C GLY A 327 8.89 -2.12 -14.66
N MET A 328 8.57 -1.89 -13.39
CA MET A 328 8.59 -0.54 -12.80
C MET A 328 9.99 0.10 -12.76
N LYS A 329 11.07 -0.69 -12.83
CA LYS A 329 12.44 -0.16 -12.91
C LYS A 329 12.71 0.67 -14.15
N ILE A 330 11.89 0.53 -15.21
CA ILE A 330 12.01 1.35 -16.42
C ILE A 330 11.41 2.76 -16.26
N LEU A 331 10.51 2.98 -15.29
CA LEU A 331 9.78 4.24 -15.14
C LEU A 331 10.68 5.48 -15.00
N PRO A 332 11.78 5.46 -14.23
CA PRO A 332 12.71 6.58 -14.18
C PRO A 332 13.32 6.94 -15.55
N TYR A 333 13.66 5.94 -16.35
CA TYR A 333 14.21 6.14 -17.70
C TYR A 333 13.15 6.67 -18.65
N LEU A 334 11.90 6.18 -18.55
CA LEU A 334 10.77 6.72 -19.31
C LEU A 334 10.46 8.17 -18.91
N ALA A 335 10.63 8.54 -17.65
CA ALA A 335 10.46 9.91 -17.19
C ALA A 335 11.47 10.85 -17.88
N VAL A 336 12.74 10.48 -17.92
CA VAL A 336 13.79 11.25 -18.61
C VAL A 336 13.51 11.29 -20.13
N ALA A 337 13.18 10.15 -20.74
CA ALA A 337 12.83 10.09 -22.16
C ALA A 337 11.64 10.99 -22.51
N LEU A 338 10.62 11.02 -21.63
CA LEU A 338 9.46 11.89 -21.78
C LEU A 338 9.84 13.37 -21.69
N ALA A 339 10.74 13.75 -20.78
CA ALA A 339 11.25 15.11 -20.69
C ALA A 339 12.00 15.52 -21.96
N VAL A 340 12.90 14.66 -22.46
CA VAL A 340 13.62 14.89 -23.72
C VAL A 340 12.64 15.02 -24.90
N TRP A 341 11.61 14.16 -24.96
CA TRP A 341 10.56 14.22 -25.96
C TRP A 341 9.82 15.56 -25.93
N MET A 342 9.42 16.03 -24.74
CA MET A 342 8.70 17.29 -24.58
C MET A 342 9.57 18.50 -24.96
N LEU A 343 10.85 18.50 -24.54
CA LEU A 343 11.82 19.55 -24.91
C LEU A 343 12.08 19.58 -26.41
N GLY A 344 12.38 18.42 -27.00
CA GLY A 344 12.62 18.27 -28.44
C GLY A 344 11.40 18.67 -29.26
N GLY A 345 10.21 18.21 -28.87
CA GLY A 345 8.95 18.59 -29.52
C GLY A 345 8.67 20.09 -29.42
N THR A 346 8.99 20.72 -28.31
CA THR A 346 8.87 22.17 -28.15
C THR A 346 9.84 22.93 -29.06
N ALA A 347 11.09 22.50 -29.12
CA ALA A 347 12.10 23.09 -30.04
C ALA A 347 11.69 22.95 -31.51
N LEU A 348 11.20 21.76 -31.91
CA LEU A 348 10.69 21.51 -33.26
C LEU A 348 9.45 22.35 -33.59
N ALA A 349 8.55 22.54 -32.60
CA ALA A 349 7.38 23.39 -32.76
C ALA A 349 7.78 24.87 -33.05
N PHE A 350 8.82 25.38 -32.36
CA PHE A 350 9.34 26.74 -32.60
C PHE A 350 10.00 26.87 -33.96
N ARG A 351 10.63 25.80 -34.48
CA ARG A 351 11.21 25.78 -35.83
C ARG A 351 10.17 25.49 -36.92
N LYS A 352 8.88 25.41 -36.57
CA LYS A 352 7.76 25.00 -37.47
C LYS A 352 7.97 23.63 -38.15
N ARG A 353 8.82 22.78 -37.57
CA ARG A 353 9.17 21.46 -38.07
C ARG A 353 8.52 20.29 -37.29
N LEU A 354 7.64 20.61 -36.31
CA LEU A 354 6.98 19.59 -35.51
C LEU A 354 6.02 18.75 -36.38
N SER A 355 6.33 17.46 -36.50
CA SER A 355 5.43 16.52 -37.15
C SER A 355 4.11 16.39 -36.38
N ARG A 356 3.00 16.20 -37.10
CA ARG A 356 1.67 15.92 -36.51
C ARG A 356 1.64 14.69 -35.62
N PHE A 357 2.56 13.79 -35.75
CA PHE A 357 2.66 12.57 -34.98
C PHE A 357 3.30 12.78 -33.60
N TRP A 358 4.14 13.78 -33.45
CA TRP A 358 4.90 14.03 -32.23
C TRP A 358 4.04 14.14 -30.96
N PRO A 359 2.95 14.93 -30.93
CA PRO A 359 2.11 15.05 -29.74
C PRO A 359 1.16 13.85 -29.52
N VAL A 360 1.12 12.87 -30.43
CA VAL A 360 0.29 11.66 -30.29
C VAL A 360 1.02 10.55 -29.50
N VAL A 361 2.35 10.51 -29.57
CA VAL A 361 3.16 9.45 -28.94
C VAL A 361 3.04 9.40 -27.41
N PRO A 362 3.12 10.52 -26.66
CA PRO A 362 2.98 10.44 -25.19
C PRO A 362 1.63 9.88 -24.70
N PRO A 363 0.46 10.25 -25.26
CA PRO A 363 -0.80 9.59 -24.92
C PRO A 363 -0.82 8.10 -25.23
N VAL A 364 -0.21 7.65 -26.36
CA VAL A 364 -0.03 6.22 -26.67
C VAL A 364 0.76 5.54 -25.55
N LEU A 365 1.87 6.14 -25.12
CA LEU A 365 2.69 5.61 -24.04
C LEU A 365 1.89 5.52 -22.73
N LEU A 366 1.11 6.54 -22.37
CA LEU A 366 0.29 6.52 -21.16
C LEU A 366 -0.75 5.39 -21.19
N VAL A 367 -1.46 5.23 -22.31
CA VAL A 367 -2.43 4.12 -22.48
C VAL A 367 -1.72 2.77 -22.42
N ALA A 368 -0.59 2.61 -23.10
CA ALA A 368 0.20 1.39 -23.07
C ALA A 368 0.64 1.02 -21.63
N LEU A 369 1.10 2.00 -20.86
CA LEU A 369 1.52 1.80 -19.47
C LEU A 369 0.38 1.31 -18.56
N VAL A 370 -0.86 1.76 -18.78
CA VAL A 370 -2.04 1.31 -18.02
C VAL A 370 -2.27 -0.19 -18.20
N PHE A 371 -2.12 -0.70 -19.41
CA PHE A 371 -2.37 -2.12 -19.74
C PHE A 371 -1.15 -3.02 -19.56
N SER A 372 0.03 -2.46 -19.27
CA SER A 372 1.28 -3.19 -19.22
C SER A 372 1.61 -3.69 -17.83
N THR A 373 2.04 -4.95 -17.72
CA THR A 373 2.46 -5.62 -16.49
C THR A 373 3.97 -5.90 -16.46
N SER A 374 4.66 -5.72 -17.57
CA SER A 374 6.10 -5.98 -17.75
C SER A 374 6.65 -5.11 -18.87
N ILE A 375 7.98 -5.10 -19.05
CA ILE A 375 8.65 -4.39 -20.15
C ILE A 375 8.22 -4.97 -21.52
N LEU A 376 8.13 -6.30 -21.64
CA LEU A 376 7.69 -6.94 -22.86
C LEU A 376 6.24 -6.57 -23.21
N SER A 377 5.33 -6.65 -22.23
CA SER A 377 3.93 -6.23 -22.45
C SER A 377 3.82 -4.75 -22.78
N LEU A 378 4.68 -3.88 -22.21
CA LEU A 378 4.74 -2.47 -22.57
C LEU A 378 5.12 -2.27 -24.04
N SER A 379 6.15 -2.99 -24.51
CA SER A 379 6.59 -2.91 -25.90
C SER A 379 5.48 -3.37 -26.87
N ILE A 380 4.78 -4.45 -26.51
CA ILE A 380 3.64 -4.97 -27.29
C ILE A 380 2.50 -3.96 -27.31
N TRP A 381 2.01 -3.49 -26.17
CA TRP A 381 0.91 -2.54 -26.10
C TRP A 381 1.25 -1.21 -26.76
N PHE A 382 2.47 -0.72 -26.57
CA PHE A 382 2.92 0.52 -27.23
C PHE A 382 2.90 0.37 -28.75
N SER A 383 3.40 -0.72 -29.29
CA SER A 383 3.39 -0.97 -30.73
C SER A 383 1.97 -1.14 -31.28
N LEU A 384 1.13 -1.95 -30.60
CA LEU A 384 -0.26 -2.19 -31.00
C LEU A 384 -1.10 -0.91 -31.02
N LEU A 385 -0.82 0.04 -30.12
CA LEU A 385 -1.52 1.32 -30.05
C LEU A 385 -0.91 2.36 -31.00
N LEU A 386 0.41 2.35 -31.19
CA LEU A 386 1.09 3.31 -32.06
C LEU A 386 0.74 3.09 -33.53
N VAL A 387 0.69 1.83 -33.97
CA VAL A 387 0.39 1.48 -35.37
C VAL A 387 -0.95 2.06 -35.84
N PRO A 388 -2.09 1.92 -35.13
CA PRO A 388 -3.34 2.54 -35.54
C PRO A 388 -3.40 4.05 -35.24
N ALA A 389 -2.68 4.54 -34.21
CA ALA A 389 -2.69 5.96 -33.84
C ALA A 389 -2.05 6.86 -34.91
N LEU A 390 -1.04 6.37 -35.64
CA LEU A 390 -0.38 7.13 -36.72
C LEU A 390 -1.30 7.39 -37.91
N PRO A 391 -1.96 6.40 -38.54
CA PRO A 391 -2.95 6.66 -39.59
C PRO A 391 -4.16 7.46 -39.06
N LEU A 392 -4.62 7.22 -37.82
CA LEU A 392 -5.67 8.02 -37.21
C LEU A 392 -5.27 9.50 -37.12
N ALA A 393 -4.02 9.78 -36.73
CA ALA A 393 -3.48 11.14 -36.72
C ALA A 393 -3.35 11.76 -38.12
N ARG A 394 -3.12 10.92 -39.13
CA ARG A 394 -3.07 11.36 -40.55
C ARG A 394 -4.47 11.71 -41.06
N TRP A 395 -5.46 10.89 -40.76
CA TRP A 395 -6.82 11.04 -41.27
C TRP A 395 -7.64 12.07 -40.50
N LEU A 396 -7.74 11.96 -39.18
CA LEU A 396 -8.55 12.83 -38.34
C LEU A 396 -7.79 14.06 -37.85
N GLY A 397 -6.46 14.09 -38.05
CA GLY A 397 -5.55 15.09 -37.51
C GLY A 397 -5.12 14.83 -36.07
N ALA A 398 -3.93 15.29 -35.72
CA ALA A 398 -3.29 15.06 -34.41
C ALA A 398 -4.19 15.38 -33.22
N ARG A 399 -5.00 16.45 -33.28
CA ARG A 399 -5.89 16.84 -32.17
C ARG A 399 -6.93 15.77 -31.87
N LYS A 400 -7.65 15.29 -32.90
CA LYS A 400 -8.69 14.28 -32.70
C LYS A 400 -8.07 12.96 -32.23
N ALA A 401 -6.94 12.52 -32.83
CA ALA A 401 -6.21 11.32 -32.39
C ALA A 401 -5.77 11.43 -30.92
N THR A 402 -5.18 12.55 -30.52
CA THR A 402 -4.80 12.78 -29.11
C THR A 402 -6.01 12.76 -28.18
N LEU A 403 -7.10 13.43 -28.53
CA LEU A 403 -8.32 13.43 -27.70
C LEU A 403 -8.93 12.02 -27.59
N THR A 404 -8.94 11.24 -28.65
CA THR A 404 -9.38 9.83 -28.61
C THR A 404 -8.54 9.02 -27.63
N LEU A 405 -7.21 9.12 -27.70
CA LEU A 405 -6.32 8.42 -26.76
C LEU A 405 -6.50 8.87 -25.30
N LEU A 406 -6.66 10.18 -25.07
CA LEU A 406 -6.96 10.71 -23.74
C LEU A 406 -8.33 10.24 -23.21
N THR A 407 -9.32 10.08 -24.11
CA THR A 407 -10.63 9.51 -23.75
C THR A 407 -10.49 8.04 -23.37
N VAL A 408 -9.73 7.25 -24.14
CA VAL A 408 -9.43 5.85 -23.80
C VAL A 408 -8.72 5.75 -22.46
N LEU A 409 -7.72 6.59 -22.21
CA LEU A 409 -7.00 6.65 -20.94
C LEU A 409 -7.94 6.95 -19.77
N ALA A 410 -8.75 8.01 -19.89
CA ALA A 410 -9.68 8.43 -18.85
C ALA A 410 -10.76 7.38 -18.59
N ALA A 411 -11.32 6.79 -19.64
CA ALA A 411 -12.31 5.72 -19.53
C ALA A 411 -11.71 4.46 -18.87
N ALA A 412 -10.53 4.01 -19.32
CA ALA A 412 -9.88 2.82 -18.78
C ALA A 412 -9.60 2.98 -17.27
N LEU A 413 -9.03 4.12 -16.85
CA LEU A 413 -8.72 4.37 -15.44
C LEU A 413 -10.00 4.54 -14.58
N THR A 414 -11.03 5.19 -15.12
CA THR A 414 -12.30 5.36 -14.40
C THR A 414 -13.03 4.02 -14.24
N LEU A 415 -13.10 3.22 -15.29
CA LEU A 415 -13.69 1.88 -15.26
C LEU A 415 -12.91 0.94 -14.33
N ASP A 416 -11.57 1.03 -14.35
CA ASP A 416 -10.74 0.23 -13.45
C ASP A 416 -11.01 0.54 -11.98
N MET A 417 -11.17 1.82 -11.62
CA MET A 417 -11.57 2.21 -10.26
C MET A 417 -12.93 1.64 -9.86
N LEU A 418 -13.89 1.60 -10.77
CA LEU A 418 -15.25 1.05 -10.54
C LEU A 418 -15.24 -0.47 -10.42
N THR A 419 -14.29 -1.16 -11.07
CA THR A 419 -14.20 -2.64 -11.09
C THR A 419 -13.17 -3.20 -10.11
N GLY A 420 -12.72 -2.40 -9.12
CA GLY A 420 -11.83 -2.82 -8.04
C GLY A 420 -10.35 -2.66 -8.36
N SER A 421 -9.98 -1.76 -9.27
CA SER A 421 -8.60 -1.35 -9.59
C SER A 421 -7.69 -2.51 -10.03
N ARG A 422 -8.21 -3.44 -10.82
CA ARG A 422 -7.47 -4.64 -11.25
C ARG A 422 -6.29 -4.33 -12.18
N LEU A 423 -6.43 -3.32 -13.05
CA LEU A 423 -5.32 -2.84 -13.89
C LEU A 423 -4.23 -2.22 -13.02
N MET A 424 -4.61 -1.40 -12.05
CA MET A 424 -3.66 -0.77 -11.12
C MET A 424 -2.94 -1.78 -10.21
N GLN A 425 -3.60 -2.88 -9.85
CA GLN A 425 -2.98 -3.95 -9.04
C GLN A 425 -1.87 -4.70 -9.79
N ARG A 426 -1.87 -4.69 -11.12
CA ARG A 426 -0.96 -5.46 -11.97
C ARG A 426 -0.11 -4.59 -12.89
N GLY A 427 -0.58 -3.38 -13.19
CA GLY A 427 0.00 -2.46 -14.16
C GLY A 427 1.23 -1.70 -13.63
N LEU A 428 2.04 -1.19 -14.57
CA LEU A 428 3.25 -0.44 -14.25
C LEU A 428 2.98 0.93 -13.61
N LEU A 429 1.79 1.51 -13.79
CA LEU A 429 1.36 2.75 -13.14
C LEU A 429 0.66 2.52 -11.78
N GLY A 430 0.62 1.29 -11.31
CA GLY A 430 -0.02 0.89 -10.06
C GLY A 430 0.93 0.79 -8.89
N TYR A 431 0.47 0.09 -7.83
CA TYR A 431 1.25 -0.16 -6.64
C TYR A 431 1.85 -1.55 -6.65
N SER A 432 3.16 -1.64 -6.44
CA SER A 432 3.86 -2.92 -6.32
C SER A 432 3.48 -3.64 -5.02
N ALA A 433 3.04 -4.89 -5.14
CA ALA A 433 2.80 -5.76 -3.99
C ALA A 433 4.10 -6.06 -3.20
N ILE A 434 5.26 -5.98 -3.85
CA ILE A 434 6.57 -6.18 -3.22
C ILE A 434 6.98 -4.93 -2.44
N GLU A 435 6.85 -3.73 -3.02
CA GLU A 435 7.21 -2.50 -2.34
C GLU A 435 6.26 -2.16 -1.18
N GLY A 436 5.04 -2.65 -1.22
CA GLY A 436 4.14 -2.64 -0.07
C GLY A 436 3.76 -1.26 0.47
N ALA A 437 3.84 -0.21 -0.33
CA ALA A 437 3.41 1.11 0.08
C ALA A 437 1.88 1.19 0.15
N ARG A 438 1.21 0.57 -0.83
CA ARG A 438 -0.25 0.41 -0.92
C ARG A 438 -0.55 -0.77 -1.84
N TYR A 439 -1.73 -1.38 -1.72
CA TYR A 439 -2.10 -2.59 -2.46
C TYR A 439 -3.34 -2.43 -3.34
N TYR A 440 -4.09 -1.34 -3.21
CA TYR A 440 -5.36 -1.06 -3.88
C TYR A 440 -5.52 0.43 -4.21
N GLY A 441 -6.51 0.73 -5.04
CA GLY A 441 -6.79 2.10 -5.49
C GLY A 441 -5.89 2.55 -6.63
N ILE A 442 -5.94 3.83 -6.98
CA ILE A 442 -5.21 4.41 -8.10
C ILE A 442 -3.81 4.90 -7.69
N GLY A 443 -2.79 4.61 -8.52
CA GLY A 443 -1.41 5.11 -8.36
C GLY A 443 -1.30 6.64 -8.53
N ASN A 444 -0.20 7.24 -8.03
CA ASN A 444 0.07 8.67 -8.23
C ASN A 444 0.23 8.99 -9.71
N GLU A 445 0.92 8.12 -10.43
CA GLU A 445 1.18 8.19 -11.85
C GLU A 445 -0.12 8.24 -12.66
N ALA A 446 -0.97 7.25 -12.45
CA ALA A 446 -2.24 7.12 -13.15
C ALA A 446 -3.20 8.28 -12.81
N MET A 447 -3.23 8.71 -11.55
CA MET A 447 -4.04 9.84 -11.09
C MET A 447 -3.64 11.15 -11.79
N GLY A 448 -2.34 11.45 -11.84
CA GLY A 448 -1.85 12.65 -12.52
C GLY A 448 -2.23 12.68 -14.00
N ALA A 449 -1.99 11.57 -14.71
CA ALA A 449 -2.36 11.40 -16.11
C ALA A 449 -3.88 11.55 -16.33
N LEU A 450 -4.72 10.97 -15.45
CA LEU A 450 -6.17 11.08 -15.50
C LEU A 450 -6.65 12.53 -15.34
N ILE A 451 -6.14 13.25 -14.34
CA ILE A 451 -6.51 14.64 -14.09
C ILE A 451 -6.13 15.50 -15.29
N GLY A 452 -4.88 15.40 -15.78
CA GLY A 452 -4.43 16.14 -16.97
C GLY A 452 -5.27 15.84 -18.21
N ALA A 453 -5.60 14.56 -18.45
CA ALA A 453 -6.46 14.15 -19.56
C ALA A 453 -7.86 14.78 -19.46
N LEU A 454 -8.50 14.71 -18.28
CA LEU A 454 -9.84 15.27 -18.08
C LEU A 454 -9.89 16.79 -18.20
N LEU A 455 -8.85 17.52 -17.75
CA LEU A 455 -8.75 18.96 -17.95
C LEU A 455 -8.74 19.31 -19.45
N VAL A 456 -7.94 18.60 -20.25
CA VAL A 456 -7.86 18.81 -21.70
C VAL A 456 -9.17 18.43 -22.39
N LEU A 457 -9.72 17.24 -22.09
CA LEU A 457 -10.97 16.74 -22.68
C LEU A 457 -12.12 17.71 -22.40
N THR A 458 -12.34 18.07 -21.14
CA THR A 458 -13.43 18.99 -20.76
C THR A 458 -13.29 20.34 -21.49
N THR A 459 -12.08 20.91 -21.54
CA THR A 459 -11.85 22.17 -22.21
C THR A 459 -12.16 22.08 -23.71
N ARG A 460 -11.72 21.02 -24.37
CA ARG A 460 -11.91 20.83 -25.82
C ARG A 460 -13.32 20.43 -26.22
N LEU A 461 -14.05 19.76 -25.32
CA LEU A 461 -15.46 19.39 -25.50
C LEU A 461 -16.42 20.47 -25.02
N TRP A 462 -15.97 21.51 -24.33
CA TRP A 462 -16.83 22.56 -23.75
C TRP A 462 -17.76 23.23 -24.76
N ARG A 463 -17.21 23.65 -25.91
CA ARG A 463 -18.01 24.28 -26.97
C ARG A 463 -18.90 23.29 -27.71
N PRO A 464 -18.42 22.12 -28.17
CA PRO A 464 -19.24 21.12 -28.83
C PRO A 464 -20.43 20.64 -28.01
N PHE A 465 -20.30 20.54 -26.67
CA PHE A 465 -21.39 20.09 -25.80
C PHE A 465 -22.53 21.11 -25.60
N GLY A 466 -22.32 22.39 -25.96
CA GLY A 466 -23.38 23.40 -25.95
C GLY A 466 -24.22 23.41 -24.67
N ARG A 467 -25.52 23.02 -24.75
CA ARG A 467 -26.42 22.95 -23.59
C ARG A 467 -26.05 21.82 -22.60
N ALA A 468 -25.34 20.79 -23.02
CA ALA A 468 -24.94 19.65 -22.18
C ALA A 468 -23.63 19.87 -21.41
N ARG A 469 -23.11 21.12 -21.30
CA ARG A 469 -21.87 21.45 -20.55
C ARG A 469 -21.93 21.01 -19.09
N GLY A 470 -23.13 21.04 -18.48
CA GLY A 470 -23.34 20.56 -17.12
C GLY A 470 -22.98 19.09 -16.94
N THR A 471 -23.20 18.25 -17.95
CA THR A 471 -22.82 16.84 -17.94
C THR A 471 -21.29 16.66 -17.82
N LEU A 472 -20.49 17.51 -18.49
CA LEU A 472 -19.04 17.45 -18.36
C LEU A 472 -18.58 17.78 -16.94
N LEU A 473 -19.18 18.80 -16.31
CA LEU A 473 -18.87 19.15 -14.91
C LEU A 473 -19.33 18.06 -13.93
N LEU A 474 -20.49 17.46 -14.17
CA LEU A 474 -20.98 16.34 -13.38
C LEU A 474 -20.03 15.13 -13.45
N LEU A 475 -19.55 14.79 -14.66
CA LEU A 475 -18.58 13.72 -14.86
C LEU A 475 -17.27 14.00 -14.10
N LEU A 476 -16.76 15.25 -14.13
CA LEU A 476 -15.60 15.62 -13.33
C LEU A 476 -15.84 15.45 -11.83
N GLY A 477 -17.03 15.83 -11.34
CA GLY A 477 -17.43 15.63 -9.94
C GLY A 477 -17.49 14.15 -9.56
N ILE A 478 -18.06 13.32 -10.42
CA ILE A 478 -18.12 11.86 -10.21
C ILE A 478 -16.70 11.27 -10.13
N VAL A 479 -15.81 11.63 -11.06
CA VAL A 479 -14.42 11.13 -11.03
C VAL A 479 -13.69 11.61 -9.78
N ALA A 480 -13.89 12.86 -9.34
CA ALA A 480 -13.31 13.36 -8.10
C ALA A 480 -13.78 12.54 -6.88
N LEU A 481 -15.07 12.23 -6.79
CA LEU A 481 -15.63 11.38 -5.74
C LEU A 481 -15.10 9.94 -5.81
N LEU A 482 -14.98 9.36 -7.00
CA LEU A 482 -14.39 8.04 -7.19
C LEU A 482 -12.92 8.01 -6.72
N LEU A 483 -12.13 9.04 -7.03
CA LEU A 483 -10.74 9.15 -6.56
C LEU A 483 -10.66 9.15 -5.03
N GLY A 484 -11.57 9.86 -4.35
CA GLY A 484 -11.61 9.93 -2.89
C GLY A 484 -12.23 8.72 -2.21
N SER A 485 -13.09 7.97 -2.92
CA SER A 485 -13.82 6.84 -2.34
C SER A 485 -12.87 5.73 -1.87
N ALA A 486 -13.04 5.29 -0.62
CA ALA A 486 -12.25 4.22 -0.04
C ALA A 486 -12.40 2.89 -0.79
N SER A 487 -13.54 2.63 -1.43
CA SER A 487 -13.83 1.41 -2.19
C SER A 487 -13.32 1.45 -3.64
N ALA A 488 -13.02 2.64 -4.20
CA ALA A 488 -12.61 2.81 -5.59
C ALA A 488 -11.16 3.30 -5.69
N GLY A 489 -10.95 4.62 -5.78
CA GLY A 489 -9.61 5.22 -5.91
C GLY A 489 -8.77 5.17 -4.65
N ALA A 490 -9.41 5.17 -3.50
CA ALA A 490 -8.81 5.14 -2.16
C ALA A 490 -7.74 6.23 -1.94
N LYS A 491 -7.94 7.44 -2.51
CA LYS A 491 -6.93 8.49 -2.57
C LYS A 491 -7.49 9.86 -2.18
N ALA A 492 -7.42 10.17 -0.89
CA ALA A 492 -7.87 11.46 -0.35
C ALA A 492 -7.17 12.66 -1.00
N GLY A 493 -5.84 12.59 -1.17
CA GLY A 493 -5.08 13.62 -1.89
C GLY A 493 -5.57 13.79 -3.33
N GLY A 494 -5.98 12.69 -4.00
CA GLY A 494 -6.55 12.73 -5.34
C GLY A 494 -7.89 13.47 -5.42
N LEU A 495 -8.75 13.30 -4.42
CA LEU A 495 -9.99 14.08 -4.30
C LEU A 495 -9.67 15.57 -4.20
N LEU A 496 -8.78 15.97 -3.29
CA LEU A 496 -8.41 17.38 -3.10
C LEU A 496 -7.83 18.02 -4.35
N VAL A 497 -6.90 17.33 -5.01
CA VAL A 497 -6.30 17.78 -6.28
C VAL A 497 -7.36 17.94 -7.36
N SER A 498 -8.27 16.95 -7.49
CA SER A 498 -9.34 17.00 -8.47
C SER A 498 -10.29 18.17 -8.24
N LEU A 499 -10.66 18.41 -7.00
CA LEU A 499 -11.53 19.51 -6.63
C LEU A 499 -10.87 20.86 -6.89
N ALA A 500 -9.59 21.02 -6.58
CA ALA A 500 -8.83 22.21 -6.90
C ALA A 500 -8.74 22.44 -8.42
N ALA A 501 -8.34 21.43 -9.18
CA ALA A 501 -8.13 21.53 -10.62
C ALA A 501 -9.45 21.67 -11.40
N PHE A 502 -10.42 20.78 -11.14
CA PHE A 502 -11.71 20.77 -11.84
C PHE A 502 -12.59 21.94 -11.44
N GLY A 503 -12.55 22.33 -10.16
CA GLY A 503 -13.24 23.51 -9.67
C GLY A 503 -12.72 24.80 -10.31
N THR A 504 -11.41 24.93 -10.42
CA THR A 504 -10.78 26.06 -11.13
C THR A 504 -11.18 26.06 -12.60
N LEU A 505 -11.17 24.89 -13.27
CA LEU A 505 -11.59 24.78 -14.66
C LEU A 505 -13.05 25.18 -14.84
N GLY A 506 -13.96 24.58 -14.07
CA GLY A 506 -15.41 24.85 -14.14
C GLY A 506 -15.73 26.32 -13.88
N SER A 507 -15.14 26.91 -12.83
CA SER A 507 -15.31 28.32 -12.49
C SER A 507 -14.85 29.26 -13.63
N ALA A 508 -13.68 28.98 -14.21
CA ALA A 508 -13.13 29.78 -15.30
C ALA A 508 -13.94 29.63 -16.61
N LEU A 509 -14.49 28.43 -16.89
CA LEU A 509 -15.32 28.17 -18.07
C LEU A 509 -16.72 28.77 -17.95
N MET A 510 -17.28 28.92 -16.74
CA MET A 510 -18.58 29.53 -16.50
C MET A 510 -18.57 31.04 -16.44
N GLY A 511 -17.39 31.69 -16.40
CA GLY A 511 -17.22 33.16 -16.40
C GLY A 511 -17.20 33.78 -15.00
N LYS A 512 -16.80 35.06 -14.94
CA LYS A 512 -16.42 35.75 -13.69
C LYS A 512 -17.50 35.82 -12.59
N ARG A 513 -18.81 35.84 -12.93
CA ARG A 513 -19.91 35.93 -11.94
C ARG A 513 -20.19 34.60 -11.24
N GLY A 514 -19.82 33.46 -11.84
CA GLY A 514 -19.95 32.11 -11.25
C GLY A 514 -18.75 31.66 -10.45
N SER A 515 -17.56 32.28 -10.69
CA SER A 515 -16.30 31.71 -10.25
C SER A 515 -16.10 31.66 -8.74
N VAL A 516 -16.39 32.72 -8.00
CA VAL A 516 -16.21 32.79 -6.55
C VAL A 516 -17.25 31.92 -5.83
N ARG A 517 -18.51 32.01 -6.25
CA ARG A 517 -19.60 31.19 -5.67
C ARG A 517 -19.37 29.71 -5.93
N ALA A 518 -18.98 29.34 -7.16
CA ALA A 518 -18.68 27.95 -7.52
C ALA A 518 -17.43 27.44 -6.79
N ALA A 519 -16.38 28.25 -6.62
CA ALA A 519 -15.19 27.89 -5.85
C ALA A 519 -15.52 27.73 -4.36
N LEU A 520 -16.33 28.61 -3.79
CA LEU A 520 -16.80 28.51 -2.39
C LEU A 520 -17.71 27.29 -2.21
N LEU A 521 -18.66 27.06 -3.11
CA LEU A 521 -19.54 25.88 -3.06
C LEU A 521 -18.72 24.58 -3.15
N LEU A 522 -17.77 24.53 -4.07
CA LEU A 522 -16.90 23.40 -4.27
C LEU A 522 -15.98 23.17 -3.05
N GLY A 523 -15.43 24.24 -2.49
CA GLY A 523 -14.65 24.19 -1.25
C GLY A 523 -15.49 23.66 -0.08
N THR A 524 -16.70 24.17 0.07
CA THR A 524 -17.65 23.72 1.12
C THR A 524 -18.05 22.25 0.93
N VAL A 525 -18.41 21.84 -0.29
CA VAL A 525 -18.72 20.43 -0.62
C VAL A 525 -17.51 19.54 -0.38
N THR A 526 -16.30 20.01 -0.67
CA THR A 526 -15.05 19.27 -0.42
C THR A 526 -14.84 19.04 1.07
N VAL A 527 -14.93 20.12 1.86
CA VAL A 527 -14.77 20.03 3.31
C VAL A 527 -15.87 19.15 3.90
N ALA A 528 -17.12 19.31 3.47
CA ALA A 528 -18.24 18.48 3.92
C ALA A 528 -18.04 17.00 3.55
N ALA A 529 -17.63 16.68 2.33
CA ALA A 529 -17.37 15.31 1.88
C ALA A 529 -16.18 14.68 2.64
N MET A 530 -15.13 15.46 2.91
CA MET A 530 -13.99 15.01 3.72
C MET A 530 -14.40 14.77 5.18
N THR A 531 -15.20 15.67 5.75
CA THR A 531 -15.69 15.55 7.12
C THR A 531 -16.61 14.34 7.23
N LEU A 532 -17.54 14.14 6.29
CA LEU A 532 -18.41 12.97 6.24
C LEU A 532 -17.65 11.67 6.06
N ALA A 533 -16.61 11.63 5.22
CA ALA A 533 -15.76 10.46 5.06
C ALA A 533 -14.96 10.17 6.34
N ALA A 534 -14.39 11.20 6.98
CA ALA A 534 -13.65 11.07 8.23
C ALA A 534 -14.55 10.65 9.40
N VAL A 535 -15.77 11.21 9.46
CA VAL A 535 -16.81 10.84 10.45
C VAL A 535 -17.32 9.43 10.18
N GLY A 536 -17.61 9.08 8.93
CA GLY A 536 -18.01 7.72 8.55
C GLY A 536 -16.96 6.66 8.91
N ASP A 537 -15.67 6.98 8.75
CA ASP A 537 -14.55 6.12 9.17
C ASP A 537 -14.37 6.08 10.70
N ALA A 538 -14.71 7.17 11.41
CA ALA A 538 -14.59 7.23 12.87
C ALA A 538 -15.75 6.52 13.59
N PHE A 539 -16.96 6.55 13.03
CA PHE A 539 -18.17 5.99 13.61
C PHE A 539 -18.66 4.72 12.91
N GLY A 540 -18.21 4.43 11.71
CA GLY A 540 -18.52 3.19 11.01
C GLY A 540 -17.84 2.00 11.68
N GLY A 541 -18.60 1.19 12.40
CA GLY A 541 -18.15 0.01 13.16
C GLY A 541 -17.58 -1.14 12.33
N HIS A 542 -17.18 -0.91 11.09
CA HIS A 542 -16.54 -1.88 10.21
C HIS A 542 -15.03 -1.59 10.18
N GLY A 543 -14.26 -2.39 10.88
CA GLY A 543 -12.83 -2.52 11.16
C GLY A 543 -11.74 -1.98 10.21
N THR A 544 -12.07 -1.21 9.20
CA THR A 544 -11.11 -0.64 8.24
C THR A 544 -11.04 0.87 8.38
N SER A 545 -10.18 1.36 9.27
CA SER A 545 -9.88 2.80 9.29
C SER A 545 -9.15 3.18 8.00
N SER A 546 -9.67 4.19 7.27
CA SER A 546 -8.93 4.79 6.16
C SER A 546 -7.68 5.50 6.68
N HIS A 547 -6.66 5.68 5.82
CA HIS A 547 -5.48 6.49 6.16
C HIS A 547 -5.84 7.91 6.65
N MET A 548 -7.01 8.43 6.25
CA MET A 548 -7.50 9.73 6.68
C MET A 548 -8.09 9.68 8.10
N GLY A 549 -8.87 8.65 8.44
CA GLY A 549 -9.37 8.43 9.79
C GLY A 549 -8.25 8.22 10.80
N GLU A 550 -7.17 7.55 10.40
CA GLU A 550 -5.97 7.41 11.23
C GLU A 550 -5.23 8.74 11.42
N ALA A 551 -5.08 9.56 10.37
CA ALA A 551 -4.47 10.89 10.47
C ALA A 551 -5.29 11.82 11.36
N VAL A 552 -6.62 11.83 11.24
CA VAL A 552 -7.52 12.61 12.10
C VAL A 552 -7.38 12.17 13.56
N ARG A 553 -7.37 10.87 13.84
CA ARG A 553 -7.17 10.35 15.19
C ARG A 553 -5.80 10.73 15.77
N ARG A 554 -4.74 10.69 14.97
CA ARG A 554 -3.41 11.13 15.42
C ARG A 554 -3.41 12.59 15.82
N ILE A 555 -4.04 13.46 15.04
CA ILE A 555 -4.18 14.88 15.36
C ILE A 555 -5.03 15.05 16.64
N GLN A 556 -6.09 14.26 16.82
CA GLN A 556 -6.92 14.31 18.03
C GLN A 556 -6.17 13.87 19.28
N THR A 557 -5.26 12.88 19.17
CA THR A 557 -4.51 12.35 20.35
C THR A 557 -3.18 13.05 20.58
N GLY A 558 -2.50 13.53 19.53
CA GLY A 558 -1.16 14.14 19.58
C GLY A 558 -1.14 15.67 19.42
N GLY A 559 -2.30 16.29 19.15
CA GLY A 559 -2.40 17.73 18.98
C GLY A 559 -1.84 18.26 17.65
N TRP A 560 -1.77 19.58 17.52
CA TRP A 560 -1.31 20.29 16.31
C TRP A 560 0.18 20.10 16.01
N SER A 561 1.01 19.75 17.02
CA SER A 561 2.43 19.45 16.83
C SER A 561 2.65 18.25 15.92
N GLU A 562 1.85 17.19 16.08
CA GLU A 562 1.95 15.99 15.23
C GLU A 562 1.54 16.26 13.77
N ALA A 563 0.57 17.15 13.57
CA ALA A 563 0.22 17.63 12.24
C ALA A 563 1.39 18.37 11.58
N GLY A 564 2.13 19.19 12.34
CA GLY A 564 3.34 19.88 11.91
C GLY A 564 4.44 18.90 11.48
N ASP A 565 4.69 17.86 12.25
CA ASP A 565 5.71 16.84 11.95
C ASP A 565 5.36 16.00 10.72
N ILE A 566 4.09 15.66 10.54
CA ILE A 566 3.60 14.98 9.34
C ILE A 566 3.83 15.86 8.11
N MET A 567 3.51 17.16 8.20
CA MET A 567 3.68 18.11 7.11
C MET A 567 5.17 18.32 6.78
N ALA A 568 6.02 18.52 7.78
CA ALA A 568 7.46 18.70 7.59
C ALA A 568 8.11 17.48 6.89
N ARG A 569 7.74 16.26 7.31
CA ARG A 569 8.20 15.02 6.65
C ARG A 569 7.74 14.92 5.21
N LYS A 570 6.49 15.26 4.91
CA LYS A 570 5.96 15.30 3.54
C LYS A 570 6.73 16.29 2.67
N LEU A 571 6.91 17.51 3.16
CA LEU A 571 7.66 18.55 2.43
C LEU A 571 9.11 18.13 2.16
N ALA A 572 9.76 17.47 3.13
CA ALA A 572 11.13 16.97 2.95
C ALA A 572 11.22 15.85 1.89
N VAL A 573 10.24 14.96 1.83
CA VAL A 573 10.15 13.90 0.81
C VAL A 573 9.88 14.51 -0.56
N GLU A 574 8.89 15.38 -0.68
CA GLU A 574 8.54 16.06 -1.93
C GLU A 574 9.69 16.94 -2.45
N GLY A 575 10.39 17.65 -1.57
CA GLY A 575 11.59 18.42 -1.93
C GLY A 575 12.68 17.54 -2.54
N ARG A 576 12.96 16.39 -1.93
CA ARG A 576 13.93 15.42 -2.49
C ARG A 576 13.47 14.90 -3.86
N LEU A 577 12.20 14.55 -4.01
CA LEU A 577 11.66 14.08 -5.29
C LEU A 577 11.71 15.17 -6.37
N ALA A 578 11.41 16.42 -6.01
CA ALA A 578 11.37 17.55 -6.94
C ALA A 578 12.75 17.94 -7.52
N PHE A 579 13.83 17.60 -6.82
CA PHE A 579 15.19 17.99 -7.24
C PHE A 579 16.13 16.81 -7.52
N HIS A 580 15.87 15.63 -6.95
CA HIS A 580 16.80 14.51 -7.02
C HIS A 580 16.19 13.24 -7.66
N SER A 581 14.93 13.28 -8.12
CA SER A 581 14.34 12.14 -8.82
C SER A 581 14.34 12.34 -10.34
N ALA A 582 14.31 11.24 -11.09
CA ALA A 582 14.14 11.28 -12.55
C ALA A 582 12.83 12.00 -12.96
N TRP A 583 11.81 12.01 -12.10
CA TRP A 583 10.53 12.67 -12.33
C TRP A 583 10.60 14.19 -12.23
N ALA A 584 11.67 14.75 -11.65
CA ALA A 584 11.95 16.18 -11.70
C ALA A 584 12.15 16.67 -13.13
N CYS A 585 12.74 15.85 -14.00
CA CYS A 585 12.98 16.21 -15.41
C CYS A 585 11.69 16.53 -16.18
N PRO A 586 10.67 15.66 -16.26
CA PRO A 586 9.42 15.98 -16.95
C PRO A 586 8.57 17.03 -16.19
N LEU A 587 8.70 17.16 -14.86
CA LEU A 587 8.01 18.23 -14.12
C LEU A 587 8.55 19.60 -14.51
N TRP A 588 9.83 19.87 -14.28
CA TRP A 588 10.43 21.17 -14.55
C TRP A 588 10.59 21.44 -16.04
N GLY A 589 11.02 20.44 -16.81
CA GLY A 589 11.11 20.53 -18.27
C GLY A 589 9.76 20.76 -18.92
N GLY A 590 8.71 20.08 -18.44
CA GLY A 590 7.33 20.28 -18.92
C GLY A 590 6.77 21.67 -18.60
N LEU A 591 6.99 22.16 -17.39
CA LEU A 591 6.60 23.54 -17.02
C LEU A 591 7.33 24.58 -17.88
N LEU A 592 8.63 24.41 -18.10
CA LEU A 592 9.41 25.27 -19.01
C LEU A 592 8.85 25.23 -20.44
N CYS A 593 8.58 24.04 -20.97
CA CYS A 593 8.00 23.86 -22.29
C CYS A 593 6.66 24.61 -22.43
N LEU A 594 5.77 24.46 -21.45
CA LEU A 594 4.48 25.15 -21.43
C LEU A 594 4.65 26.68 -21.35
N ALA A 595 5.53 27.15 -20.46
CA ALA A 595 5.81 28.56 -20.31
C ALA A 595 6.32 29.19 -21.64
N LEU A 596 7.28 28.54 -22.30
CA LEU A 596 7.81 28.95 -23.58
C LEU A 596 6.75 28.97 -24.68
N MET A 597 5.95 27.87 -24.79
CA MET A 597 4.88 27.80 -25.78
C MET A 597 3.76 28.82 -25.53
N TRP A 598 3.41 29.11 -24.29
CA TRP A 598 2.36 30.07 -23.94
C TRP A 598 2.81 31.51 -24.13
N ARG A 599 4.10 31.81 -23.89
CA ARG A 599 4.66 33.17 -24.12
C ARG A 599 4.64 33.60 -25.60
N LYS A 600 4.93 32.64 -26.50
CA LYS A 600 5.01 32.94 -27.96
C LYS A 600 3.67 32.85 -28.68
N ARG A 601 2.55 32.68 -27.97
CA ARG A 601 1.22 32.57 -28.58
C ARG A 601 0.49 33.90 -28.64
N ARG A 602 -0.46 34.00 -29.62
CA ARG A 602 -1.55 34.98 -29.56
C ARG A 602 -2.27 34.92 -28.19
N PRO A 603 -2.97 35.97 -27.79
CA PRO A 603 -3.79 35.93 -26.59
C PRO A 603 -4.66 34.67 -26.54
N PRO A 604 -4.68 33.97 -25.39
CA PRO A 604 -5.44 32.73 -25.28
C PRO A 604 -6.94 32.97 -25.35
N THR A 605 -7.69 32.05 -25.96
CA THR A 605 -9.15 32.07 -25.84
C THR A 605 -9.55 31.91 -24.37
N PRO A 606 -10.77 32.28 -23.97
CA PRO A 606 -11.24 32.09 -22.59
C PRO A 606 -11.06 30.64 -22.10
N GLU A 607 -11.35 29.66 -22.96
CA GLU A 607 -11.19 28.25 -22.63
C GLU A 607 -9.72 27.84 -22.51
N GLU A 608 -8.84 28.32 -23.37
CA GLU A 608 -7.40 28.09 -23.27
C GLU A 608 -6.82 28.72 -22.01
N ARG A 609 -7.31 29.91 -21.61
CA ARG A 609 -6.93 30.54 -20.34
C ARG A 609 -7.39 29.73 -19.15
N ALA A 610 -8.63 29.21 -19.17
CA ALA A 610 -9.16 28.35 -18.15
C ALA A 610 -8.31 27.06 -17.99
N LEU A 611 -7.96 26.41 -19.12
CA LEU A 611 -7.10 25.22 -19.12
C LEU A 611 -5.71 25.51 -18.55
N ARG A 612 -5.08 26.63 -18.91
CA ARG A 612 -3.75 27.00 -18.40
C ARG A 612 -3.76 27.18 -16.88
N ILE A 613 -4.74 27.94 -16.36
CA ILE A 613 -4.86 28.21 -14.92
C ILE A 613 -5.18 26.90 -14.18
N ALA A 614 -6.19 26.17 -14.62
CA ALA A 614 -6.58 24.90 -14.00
C ALA A 614 -5.47 23.84 -14.07
N GLY A 615 -4.72 23.80 -15.18
CA GLY A 615 -3.58 22.92 -15.33
C GLY A 615 -2.45 23.23 -14.35
N LEU A 616 -2.09 24.51 -14.18
CA LEU A 616 -1.08 24.92 -13.19
C LEU A 616 -1.54 24.64 -11.76
N VAL A 617 -2.81 24.94 -11.43
CA VAL A 617 -3.39 24.60 -10.12
C VAL A 617 -3.38 23.10 -9.90
N GLY A 618 -3.75 22.30 -10.91
CA GLY A 618 -3.72 20.85 -10.83
C GLY A 618 -2.32 20.30 -10.55
N VAL A 619 -1.29 20.78 -11.28
CA VAL A 619 0.11 20.38 -11.07
C VAL A 619 0.60 20.79 -9.68
N ALA A 620 0.37 22.03 -9.27
CA ALA A 620 0.77 22.51 -7.95
C ALA A 620 0.08 21.74 -6.82
N SER A 621 -1.22 21.48 -6.97
CA SER A 621 -1.98 20.66 -6.01
C SER A 621 -1.51 19.20 -5.98
N CYS A 622 -1.13 18.61 -7.13
CA CYS A 622 -0.52 17.30 -7.16
C CYS A 622 0.73 17.25 -6.27
N VAL A 623 1.65 18.21 -6.47
CA VAL A 623 2.91 18.28 -5.71
C VAL A 623 2.65 18.53 -4.21
N ALA A 624 1.72 19.42 -3.87
CA ALA A 624 1.50 19.83 -2.48
C ALA A 624 0.70 18.81 -1.65
N LEU A 625 -0.28 18.10 -2.25
CA LEU A 625 -1.29 17.35 -1.53
C LEU A 625 -1.12 15.81 -1.60
N ASN A 626 -0.19 15.29 -2.40
CA ASN A 626 0.04 13.85 -2.52
C ASN A 626 1.40 13.43 -2.00
N ASP A 627 1.49 12.18 -1.57
CA ASP A 627 2.76 11.49 -1.35
C ASP A 627 3.34 11.13 -2.73
N ALA A 628 4.57 11.53 -3.03
CA ALA A 628 5.16 11.50 -4.38
C ALA A 628 4.35 12.33 -5.41
N GLY A 629 3.92 13.51 -5.00
CA GLY A 629 3.14 14.44 -5.82
C GLY A 629 3.88 14.95 -7.05
N VAL A 630 5.21 14.99 -7.01
CA VAL A 630 6.09 15.31 -8.15
C VAL A 630 5.80 14.40 -9.34
N VAL A 631 5.60 13.09 -9.10
CA VAL A 631 5.28 12.11 -10.15
C VAL A 631 3.90 12.40 -10.76
N ALA A 632 2.91 12.64 -9.91
CA ALA A 632 1.55 12.97 -10.35
C ALA A 632 1.53 14.29 -11.14
N GLY A 633 2.24 15.32 -10.67
CA GLY A 633 2.37 16.61 -11.35
C GLY A 633 3.03 16.48 -12.72
N ALA A 634 4.11 15.72 -12.82
CA ALA A 634 4.80 15.46 -14.08
C ALA A 634 3.87 14.81 -15.12
N LEU A 635 3.11 13.80 -14.72
CA LEU A 635 2.19 13.12 -15.65
C LEU A 635 0.91 13.92 -15.93
N CYS A 636 0.48 14.79 -15.03
CA CYS A 636 -0.57 15.77 -15.32
C CYS A 636 -0.16 16.77 -16.42
N LEU A 637 1.13 17.12 -16.51
CA LEU A 637 1.64 18.02 -17.54
C LEU A 637 1.60 17.42 -18.96
N VAL A 638 1.67 16.10 -19.09
CA VAL A 638 1.79 15.44 -20.41
C VAL A 638 0.61 15.76 -21.34
N PRO A 639 -0.67 15.57 -20.95
CA PRO A 639 -1.81 15.97 -21.78
C PRO A 639 -1.84 17.47 -22.08
N LEU A 640 -1.47 18.33 -21.11
CA LEU A 640 -1.42 19.78 -21.28
C LEU A 640 -0.36 20.18 -22.31
N TRP A 641 0.80 19.54 -22.29
CA TRP A 641 1.85 19.74 -23.26
C TRP A 641 1.41 19.30 -24.65
N CYS A 642 0.80 18.11 -24.79
CA CYS A 642 0.31 17.60 -26.09
C CYS A 642 -0.68 18.57 -26.72
N ASP A 643 -1.66 19.05 -25.96
CA ASP A 643 -2.64 20.04 -26.45
C ASP A 643 -1.97 21.35 -26.85
N SER A 644 -1.01 21.84 -26.05
CA SER A 644 -0.26 23.06 -26.34
C SER A 644 0.62 22.92 -27.58
N ALA A 645 1.29 21.79 -27.77
CA ALA A 645 2.12 21.50 -28.94
C ALA A 645 1.28 21.47 -30.25
N ILE A 646 0.13 20.78 -30.21
CA ILE A 646 -0.81 20.75 -31.35
C ILE A 646 -1.29 22.17 -31.71
N ALA A 647 -1.52 23.00 -30.72
CA ALA A 647 -2.04 24.31 -30.99
C ALA A 647 -0.96 25.30 -31.55
N VAL A 648 0.33 25.05 -31.29
CA VAL A 648 1.44 25.81 -31.90
C VAL A 648 1.61 25.43 -33.37
N THR A 649 1.39 24.15 -33.75
CA THR A 649 1.59 23.67 -35.12
C THR A 649 0.49 24.10 -36.12
N LYS A 650 -0.71 24.45 -35.65
CA LYS A 650 -1.84 24.87 -36.51
C LYS A 650 -1.77 26.33 -36.99
N ARG A 651 -0.65 27.03 -36.83
CA ARG A 651 -0.51 28.40 -37.30
C ARG A 651 -0.46 28.46 -38.84
N LYS A 652 -1.49 29.08 -39.48
CA LYS A 652 -1.32 29.68 -40.78
C LYS A 652 -0.34 30.85 -40.64
N PRO A 653 0.59 31.08 -41.57
CA PRO A 653 1.44 32.26 -41.56
C PRO A 653 0.56 33.52 -41.54
N LEU A 654 0.92 34.53 -40.75
CA LEU A 654 0.25 35.83 -40.73
C LEU A 654 0.18 36.46 -42.12
N GLU A 655 1.16 36.21 -42.98
CA GLU A 655 1.19 36.63 -44.38
C GLU A 655 0.00 36.15 -45.21
N GLN A 656 -0.51 34.93 -44.98
CA GLN A 656 -1.71 34.43 -45.68
C GLN A 656 -3.02 35.04 -45.15
N GLN A 657 -3.07 35.52 -43.93
CA GLN A 657 -4.24 36.22 -43.40
C GLN A 657 -4.30 37.68 -43.87
N MET A 658 -3.16 38.36 -44.03
CA MET A 658 -3.13 39.71 -44.59
C MET A 658 -3.42 39.73 -46.09
N LEU A 659 -3.02 38.67 -46.83
CA LEU A 659 -3.37 38.55 -48.25
C LEU A 659 -4.87 38.25 -48.49
N PHE A 660 -5.59 37.68 -47.51
CA PHE A 660 -7.05 37.48 -47.60
C PHE A 660 -7.88 38.67 -47.11
N GLN A 661 -7.32 39.52 -46.23
CA GLN A 661 -7.98 40.73 -45.78
C GLN A 661 -7.72 41.94 -46.68
N GLY A 662 -6.72 41.87 -47.56
CA GLY A 662 -6.41 42.90 -48.57
C GLY A 662 -7.09 42.70 -49.93
N ARG A 663 -8.05 41.75 -50.04
CA ARG A 663 -8.85 41.48 -51.24
C ARG A 663 -10.36 41.57 -50.99
N LEU A 664 -10.78 42.41 -50.10
CA LEU A 664 -12.14 42.95 -49.97
C LEU A 664 -11.96 44.49 -49.92
#